data_7f562057435843c4cf64d6840dd4a773
#
_entry.id   7f562057435843c4cf64d6840dd4a773
#
_cell.length_a   1.000
_cell.length_b   1.000
_cell.length_c   1.000
_cell.angle_alpha   90.00
_cell.angle_beta   90.00
_cell.angle_gamma   90.00
#
_symmetry.space_group_name_H-M   'P 1'
#
loop_
_entity.id
_entity.type
_entity.pdbx_description
1 polymer ?
#
loop_
_entity_poly.entity_id
_entity_poly.type
_entity_poly.pdbx_seq_one_letter_code
_entity_poly.pdbx_strand_id
1 'polypeptide(L)'
;MNFRPLPHSGSSPEDGPPSRRAKRSRSGDGVLSIRPFRALWIALSLSSLGDWLSIVALTALAPSLTSGGGVAKSSAVGGVWLATLLPALLLGPIAGAFADRLNRRVTMITGDVIRGLLFVSIPLFPNLTWIYAAKFIAGIASQFWNPASAAAMPNLVPKDKLERANQLSLLTTYGTAPLAAGLFSLLALISEGLSRVIPLFHHTNNVDLALYINAVSYFVSAITVYFLRQIGKRSTTGKISVPSTAKAIWEGWRFIKQTPVVNGLVIGMIGAFSAAGVIVGLGFSYITETLHGGSAGWGLVFAAIFVGMALGLAFGTRLFGNFSRRRLFGVALTAAAVPLALIGLIPNLIIVTLLVVLLGAVSGIAYPTGFTIVGREVDDATRGRVFAFFLSTIQVILLAVIAAVPFLSAAFTAAIKAITGSGNVRIGHVVYASAGQNLVILLAAVLVAFVGISSYRRMDDRKGVSLREDLVAAVRGEEFRPATADAPHSNGQSPSSPSGLFIAFEGGEGVGKTTQVRLISIWLREQGYDVVMTHEPGATKIGMRLRALLLDTAHAGMSPHAEALMYAADRAEHVSSVIEPALARGAVVITDRYIDSSLAYQGTGHGLRTPEVARLNSWATGGRTPDLTVLLDMPPEVGLGRRARSADRLEAEPPEFHRRVRAGFLSLARAEPSRYLIIDATRPVEEITQEVKDHIRGLLPDPVPHTTEAATGSFPAISDSNHRR
;
A
#
# COMPACT_ATOMS: atom_id res chain seq x y z
N MET A 1 -64.27 -46.04 29.97
CA MET A 1 -63.49 -47.26 29.63
C MET A 1 -62.09 -47.03 30.04
N ASN A 2 -61.61 -47.85 30.91
CA ASN A 2 -60.36 -47.77 31.68
C ASN A 2 -59.11 -47.74 30.88
N PHE A 3 -58.20 -46.81 31.18
CA PHE A 3 -56.78 -46.95 30.93
C PHE A 3 -56.05 -47.27 32.23
N ARG A 4 -55.39 -48.42 32.26
CA ARG A 4 -54.49 -48.85 33.33
C ARG A 4 -53.06 -48.39 32.94
N PRO A 5 -52.22 -47.93 33.86
CA PRO A 5 -50.81 -47.68 33.66
C PRO A 5 -49.98 -48.93 33.87
N LEU A 6 -48.87 -49.09 33.12
CA LEU A 6 -47.84 -50.11 33.27
C LEU A 6 -46.66 -49.59 34.14
N PRO A 7 -45.92 -50.49 34.80
CA PRO A 7 -45.21 -50.18 36.04
C PRO A 7 -43.75 -49.74 35.78
N HIS A 8 -43.24 -48.97 36.73
CA HIS A 8 -41.82 -48.63 36.90
C HIS A 8 -40.98 -49.84 37.24
N SER A 9 -39.78 -49.97 36.62
CA SER A 9 -38.70 -50.78 37.18
C SER A 9 -37.33 -50.15 36.81
N GLY A 10 -36.49 -49.98 37.84
CA GLY A 10 -35.07 -50.06 37.72
C GLY A 10 -34.30 -48.77 37.88
N SER A 11 -34.00 -48.41 39.09
CA SER A 11 -32.91 -47.58 39.56
C SER A 11 -31.54 -48.13 39.17
N SER A 12 -30.63 -47.31 38.64
CA SER A 12 -29.17 -47.51 38.68
C SER A 12 -28.39 -46.20 38.39
N PRO A 13 -27.14 -46.05 38.74
CA PRO A 13 -26.70 -45.02 39.66
C PRO A 13 -26.14 -43.76 38.91
N GLU A 14 -26.07 -42.70 39.71
CA GLU A 14 -25.49 -41.41 39.41
C GLU A 14 -24.12 -41.49 38.71
N ASP A 15 -24.07 -41.06 37.46
CA ASP A 15 -22.84 -40.52 36.84
C ASP A 15 -23.01 -39.02 36.67
N GLY A 16 -22.43 -38.27 37.61
CA GLY A 16 -22.33 -36.82 37.56
C GLY A 16 -21.57 -36.36 36.32
N PRO A 17 -21.96 -35.25 35.68
CA PRO A 17 -21.25 -34.75 34.50
C PRO A 17 -19.83 -34.37 34.89
N PRO A 18 -18.80 -34.72 34.06
CA PRO A 18 -17.45 -34.31 34.32
C PRO A 18 -17.39 -32.79 34.25
N SER A 19 -16.95 -32.17 35.32
CA SER A 19 -16.66 -30.74 35.41
C SER A 19 -15.55 -30.39 34.40
N ARG A 20 -15.92 -30.14 33.16
CA ARG A 20 -15.09 -29.40 32.22
C ARG A 20 -14.92 -27.98 32.77
N ARG A 21 -13.94 -27.77 33.62
CA ARG A 21 -13.27 -26.48 33.75
C ARG A 21 -12.79 -26.08 32.35
N ALA A 22 -13.69 -25.52 31.55
CA ALA A 22 -13.33 -24.73 30.42
C ALA A 22 -12.39 -23.65 30.95
N LYS A 23 -11.09 -23.81 30.72
CA LYS A 23 -10.13 -22.71 30.83
C LYS A 23 -10.72 -21.59 29.98
N ARG A 24 -11.39 -20.62 30.59
CA ARG A 24 -11.67 -19.32 30.01
C ARG A 24 -10.31 -18.80 29.55
N SER A 25 -10.00 -18.94 28.26
CA SER A 25 -8.89 -18.25 27.65
C SER A 25 -9.15 -16.76 27.90
N ARG A 26 -8.35 -16.16 28.73
CA ARG A 26 -8.31 -14.72 28.91
C ARG A 26 -8.07 -14.13 27.53
N SER A 27 -9.09 -13.50 26.95
CA SER A 27 -9.07 -12.79 25.67
C SER A 27 -8.15 -11.55 25.68
N GLY A 28 -7.17 -11.51 26.61
CA GLY A 28 -6.22 -10.43 26.83
C GLY A 28 -4.76 -10.80 26.62
N ASP A 29 -4.42 -12.07 26.33
CA ASP A 29 -3.00 -12.42 26.17
C ASP A 29 -2.50 -11.96 24.78
N GLY A 30 -1.67 -10.89 24.75
CA GLY A 30 -1.02 -10.39 23.56
C GLY A 30 -0.21 -11.49 22.83
N VAL A 31 0.12 -11.27 21.56
CA VAL A 31 0.89 -12.24 20.73
C VAL A 31 2.23 -12.62 21.36
N LEU A 32 2.84 -11.72 22.13
CA LEU A 32 4.11 -11.96 22.87
C LEU A 32 3.98 -12.92 24.05
N SER A 33 2.77 -13.31 24.47
CA SER A 33 2.59 -14.37 25.46
C SER A 33 2.91 -15.77 24.91
N ILE A 34 2.92 -15.92 23.57
CA ILE A 34 3.26 -17.17 22.89
C ILE A 34 4.77 -17.35 22.88
N ARG A 35 5.28 -18.23 23.74
CA ARG A 35 6.73 -18.44 23.93
C ARG A 35 7.52 -18.66 22.64
N PRO A 36 7.11 -19.54 21.68
CA PRO A 36 7.85 -19.73 20.43
C PRO A 36 7.88 -18.48 19.56
N PHE A 37 6.78 -17.76 19.46
CA PHE A 37 6.72 -16.50 18.73
C PHE A 37 7.58 -15.43 19.39
N ARG A 38 7.53 -15.29 20.72
CA ARG A 38 8.35 -14.31 21.45
C ARG A 38 9.85 -14.56 21.24
N ALA A 39 10.30 -15.82 21.24
CA ALA A 39 11.69 -16.17 20.97
C ALA A 39 12.09 -15.77 19.54
N LEU A 40 11.28 -16.11 18.54
CA LEU A 40 11.53 -15.69 17.16
C LEU A 40 11.51 -14.17 17.01
N TRP A 41 10.56 -13.47 17.66
CA TRP A 41 10.45 -12.02 17.60
C TRP A 41 11.67 -11.32 18.23
N ILE A 42 12.22 -11.81 19.35
CA ILE A 42 13.47 -11.31 19.95
C ILE A 42 14.64 -11.49 18.99
N ALA A 43 14.77 -12.68 18.37
CA ALA A 43 15.80 -12.95 17.38
C ALA A 43 15.69 -12.00 16.16
N LEU A 44 14.48 -11.82 15.63
CA LEU A 44 14.18 -10.85 14.56
C LEU A 44 14.54 -9.42 14.95
N SER A 45 14.20 -9.01 16.17
CA SER A 45 14.47 -7.66 16.67
C SER A 45 15.97 -7.39 16.76
N LEU A 46 16.71 -8.36 17.29
CA LEU A 46 18.17 -8.27 17.44
C LEU A 46 18.87 -8.28 16.08
N SER A 47 18.46 -9.18 15.17
CA SER A 47 18.99 -9.23 13.81
C SER A 47 18.69 -7.94 13.03
N SER A 48 17.46 -7.42 13.13
CA SER A 48 17.08 -6.17 12.46
C SER A 48 17.83 -4.95 13.01
N LEU A 49 18.04 -4.90 14.34
CA LEU A 49 18.88 -3.86 14.96
C LEU A 49 20.30 -3.92 14.40
N GLY A 50 20.87 -5.12 14.30
CA GLY A 50 22.20 -5.35 13.74
C GLY A 50 22.30 -4.98 12.26
N ASP A 51 21.26 -5.30 11.45
CA ASP A 51 21.21 -4.94 10.03
C ASP A 51 21.31 -3.43 9.84
N TRP A 52 20.49 -2.65 10.58
CA TRP A 52 20.53 -1.19 10.52
C TRP A 52 21.85 -0.62 11.07
N LEU A 53 22.35 -1.20 12.18
CA LEU A 53 23.63 -0.82 12.76
C LEU A 53 24.77 -1.01 11.74
N SER A 54 24.78 -2.13 11.02
CA SER A 54 25.79 -2.42 10.00
C SER A 54 25.75 -1.46 8.82
N ILE A 55 24.55 -1.04 8.38
CA ILE A 55 24.41 -0.08 7.28
C ILE A 55 25.06 1.26 7.69
N VAL A 56 24.73 1.76 8.88
CA VAL A 56 25.30 3.03 9.38
C VAL A 56 26.81 2.90 9.57
N ALA A 57 27.28 1.79 10.14
CA ALA A 57 28.69 1.53 10.37
C ALA A 57 29.49 1.42 9.06
N LEU A 58 29.00 0.65 8.08
CA LEU A 58 29.70 0.47 6.81
C LEU A 58 29.72 1.73 5.95
N THR A 59 28.66 2.55 6.00
CA THR A 59 28.63 3.85 5.30
C THR A 59 29.58 4.85 5.96
N ALA A 60 29.89 4.72 7.24
CA ALA A 60 30.92 5.51 7.91
C ALA A 60 32.34 4.96 7.66
N LEU A 61 32.51 3.63 7.54
CA LEU A 61 33.82 2.98 7.34
C LEU A 61 34.32 3.11 5.89
N ALA A 62 33.47 2.94 4.88
CA ALA A 62 33.88 2.88 3.49
C ALA A 62 34.67 4.14 3.02
N PRO A 63 34.28 5.38 3.37
CA PRO A 63 35.05 6.56 3.02
C PRO A 63 36.44 6.64 3.67
N SER A 64 36.62 6.09 4.89
CA SER A 64 37.91 6.11 5.59
C SER A 64 38.95 5.19 4.93
N LEU A 65 38.50 4.17 4.22
CA LEU A 65 39.34 3.23 3.47
C LEU A 65 39.60 3.67 2.01
N THR A 66 39.10 4.85 1.64
CA THR A 66 39.20 5.35 0.26
C THR A 66 40.25 6.45 0.17
N SER A 67 41.32 6.21 -0.61
CA SER A 67 42.30 7.21 -0.99
C SER A 67 41.72 8.05 -2.13
N GLY A 68 41.37 9.31 -1.90
CA GLY A 68 40.84 10.22 -2.92
C GLY A 68 39.99 11.36 -2.37
N GLY A 69 39.57 12.26 -3.25
CA GLY A 69 38.73 13.40 -2.90
C GLY A 69 37.26 13.02 -2.62
N GLY A 70 36.42 14.00 -2.34
CA GLY A 70 35.02 13.82 -1.95
C GLY A 70 34.19 12.91 -2.84
N VAL A 71 34.45 12.89 -4.17
CA VAL A 71 33.79 12.00 -5.13
C VAL A 71 34.06 10.54 -4.81
N ALA A 72 35.34 10.19 -4.60
CA ALA A 72 35.73 8.80 -4.32
C ALA A 72 35.11 8.33 -2.99
N LYS A 73 35.11 9.18 -1.96
CA LYS A 73 34.50 8.90 -0.66
C LYS A 73 32.98 8.73 -0.75
N SER A 74 32.29 9.62 -1.47
CA SER A 74 30.84 9.50 -1.67
C SER A 74 30.49 8.27 -2.52
N SER A 75 31.30 7.94 -3.54
CA SER A 75 31.12 6.72 -4.34
C SER A 75 31.33 5.45 -3.49
N ALA A 76 32.24 5.49 -2.52
CA ALA A 76 32.43 4.37 -1.59
C ALA A 76 31.17 4.12 -0.72
N VAL A 77 30.51 5.16 -0.24
CA VAL A 77 29.20 5.05 0.43
C VAL A 77 28.14 4.49 -0.52
N GLY A 78 28.08 5.01 -1.75
CA GLY A 78 27.17 4.50 -2.79
C GLY A 78 27.37 3.00 -3.06
N GLY A 79 28.63 2.52 -3.07
CA GLY A 79 28.99 1.12 -3.24
C GLY A 79 28.44 0.22 -2.11
N VAL A 80 28.42 0.68 -0.87
CA VAL A 80 27.82 -0.06 0.27
C VAL A 80 26.32 -0.24 0.05
N TRP A 81 25.62 0.83 -0.38
CA TRP A 81 24.18 0.76 -0.68
C TRP A 81 23.90 -0.11 -1.91
N LEU A 82 24.74 -0.01 -2.94
CA LEU A 82 24.67 -0.88 -4.12
C LEU A 82 24.77 -2.36 -3.69
N ALA A 83 25.80 -2.70 -2.91
CA ALA A 83 25.99 -4.06 -2.40
C ALA A 83 24.82 -4.53 -1.51
N THR A 84 24.11 -3.61 -0.84
CA THR A 84 22.94 -3.91 -0.01
C THR A 84 21.69 -4.18 -0.84
N LEU A 85 21.42 -3.38 -1.88
CA LEU A 85 20.16 -3.40 -2.63
C LEU A 85 20.21 -4.37 -3.84
N LEU A 86 21.38 -4.56 -4.44
CA LEU A 86 21.54 -5.38 -5.64
C LEU A 86 21.13 -6.85 -5.47
N PRO A 87 21.41 -7.56 -4.35
CA PRO A 87 20.93 -8.90 -4.14
C PRO A 87 19.41 -9.03 -4.19
N ALA A 88 18.68 -8.06 -3.62
CA ALA A 88 17.22 -8.06 -3.62
C ALA A 88 16.65 -7.88 -5.04
N LEU A 89 17.26 -7.03 -5.84
CA LEU A 89 16.87 -6.79 -7.23
C LEU A 89 17.11 -8.02 -8.10
N LEU A 90 18.28 -8.68 -7.95
CA LEU A 90 18.69 -9.81 -8.79
C LEU A 90 18.01 -11.13 -8.36
N LEU A 91 17.91 -11.38 -7.07
CA LEU A 91 17.54 -12.69 -6.54
C LEU A 91 16.16 -12.71 -5.86
N GLY A 92 15.52 -11.56 -5.59
CA GLY A 92 14.24 -11.49 -4.91
C GLY A 92 13.16 -12.42 -5.50
N PRO A 93 12.89 -12.38 -6.82
CA PRO A 93 11.91 -13.25 -7.46
C PRO A 93 12.28 -14.73 -7.39
N ILE A 94 13.58 -15.04 -7.42
CA ILE A 94 14.12 -16.41 -7.41
C ILE A 94 14.08 -16.99 -6.00
N ALA A 95 14.50 -16.21 -5.01
CA ALA A 95 14.58 -16.62 -3.61
C ALA A 95 13.20 -17.00 -3.05
N GLY A 96 12.14 -16.29 -3.41
CA GLY A 96 10.76 -16.63 -3.05
C GLY A 96 10.35 -18.02 -3.55
N ALA A 97 10.66 -18.33 -4.82
CA ALA A 97 10.35 -19.64 -5.40
C ALA A 97 11.15 -20.80 -4.78
N PHE A 98 12.38 -20.54 -4.30
CA PHE A 98 13.20 -21.53 -3.62
C PHE A 98 12.84 -21.70 -2.13
N ALA A 99 12.37 -20.65 -1.47
CA ALA A 99 12.02 -20.67 -0.05
C ALA A 99 10.96 -21.74 0.30
N ASP A 100 10.06 -22.05 -0.64
CA ASP A 100 9.02 -23.08 -0.45
C ASP A 100 9.58 -24.51 -0.44
N ARG A 101 10.79 -24.73 -0.95
CA ARG A 101 11.43 -26.06 -1.06
C ARG A 101 12.49 -26.31 -0.01
N LEU A 102 13.14 -25.27 0.47
CA LEU A 102 14.21 -25.39 1.44
C LEU A 102 13.66 -25.66 2.84
N ASN A 103 14.44 -26.36 3.64
CA ASN A 103 14.13 -26.52 5.06
C ASN A 103 14.27 -25.16 5.76
N ARG A 104 13.15 -24.54 6.10
CA ARG A 104 13.07 -23.19 6.66
C ARG A 104 14.03 -22.97 7.81
N ARG A 105 14.10 -23.93 8.76
CA ARG A 105 14.97 -23.85 9.94
C ARG A 105 16.44 -23.87 9.53
N VAL A 106 16.85 -24.79 8.66
CA VAL A 106 18.23 -24.87 8.17
C VAL A 106 18.61 -23.61 7.41
N THR A 107 17.75 -23.14 6.51
CA THR A 107 17.97 -21.92 5.73
C THR A 107 18.18 -20.69 6.61
N MET A 108 17.38 -20.55 7.69
CA MET A 108 17.53 -19.45 8.64
C MET A 108 18.84 -19.54 9.41
N ILE A 109 19.18 -20.73 9.94
CA ILE A 109 20.42 -20.93 10.71
C ILE A 109 21.65 -20.68 9.82
N THR A 110 21.70 -21.31 8.63
CA THR A 110 22.87 -21.14 7.73
C THR A 110 22.99 -19.69 7.25
N GLY A 111 21.88 -19.02 6.96
CA GLY A 111 21.86 -17.59 6.61
C GLY A 111 22.41 -16.70 7.72
N ASP A 112 22.02 -16.95 8.97
CA ASP A 112 22.52 -16.19 10.12
C ASP A 112 24.01 -16.47 10.39
N VAL A 113 24.45 -17.72 10.31
CA VAL A 113 25.86 -18.08 10.50
C VAL A 113 26.74 -17.45 9.42
N ILE A 114 26.34 -17.53 8.14
CA ILE A 114 27.07 -16.89 7.05
C ILE A 114 27.18 -15.38 7.27
N ARG A 115 26.07 -14.71 7.60
CA ARG A 115 26.07 -13.27 7.88
C ARG A 115 26.97 -12.93 9.07
N GLY A 116 26.85 -13.67 10.16
CA GLY A 116 27.69 -13.48 11.35
C GLY A 116 29.20 -13.59 11.05
N LEU A 117 29.62 -14.63 10.31
CA LEU A 117 31.02 -14.83 9.93
C LEU A 117 31.52 -13.71 9.01
N LEU A 118 30.70 -13.28 8.03
CA LEU A 118 31.05 -12.16 7.13
C LEU A 118 31.25 -10.86 7.92
N PHE A 119 30.36 -10.54 8.88
CA PHE A 119 30.50 -9.34 9.69
C PHE A 119 31.67 -9.40 10.69
N VAL A 120 32.06 -10.57 11.17
CA VAL A 120 33.34 -10.75 11.92
C VAL A 120 34.55 -10.49 11.03
N SER A 121 34.50 -10.92 9.76
CA SER A 121 35.63 -10.81 8.84
C SER A 121 35.93 -9.37 8.36
N ILE A 122 34.94 -8.47 8.36
CA ILE A 122 35.13 -7.09 7.86
C ILE A 122 36.15 -6.32 8.69
N PRO A 123 36.10 -6.27 10.04
CA PRO A 123 37.13 -5.61 10.82
C PRO A 123 38.49 -6.27 10.72
N LEU A 124 38.55 -7.61 10.49
CA LEU A 124 39.81 -8.35 10.33
C LEU A 124 40.49 -8.08 8.99
N PHE A 125 39.71 -7.78 7.96
CA PHE A 125 40.20 -7.47 6.61
C PHE A 125 39.58 -6.17 6.12
N PRO A 126 39.97 -5.00 6.66
CA PRO A 126 39.39 -3.71 6.34
C PRO A 126 39.77 -3.23 4.93
N ASN A 127 39.16 -3.82 3.94
CA ASN A 127 39.34 -3.53 2.53
C ASN A 127 37.99 -3.21 1.88
N LEU A 128 37.93 -2.15 1.07
CA LEU A 128 36.70 -1.68 0.44
C LEU A 128 36.03 -2.75 -0.43
N THR A 129 36.83 -3.47 -1.22
CA THR A 129 36.34 -4.57 -2.08
C THR A 129 35.74 -5.69 -1.24
N TRP A 130 36.39 -6.03 -0.12
CA TRP A 130 35.88 -7.05 0.81
C TRP A 130 34.58 -6.62 1.49
N ILE A 131 34.47 -5.36 1.90
CA ILE A 131 33.21 -4.80 2.45
C ILE A 131 32.07 -4.99 1.46
N TYR A 132 32.26 -4.65 0.19
CA TYR A 132 31.23 -4.82 -0.84
C TYR A 132 30.88 -6.29 -1.05
N ALA A 133 31.87 -7.15 -1.17
CA ALA A 133 31.67 -8.58 -1.35
C ALA A 133 30.94 -9.20 -0.15
N ALA A 134 31.38 -8.92 1.08
CA ALA A 134 30.79 -9.42 2.29
C ALA A 134 29.32 -8.93 2.44
N LYS A 135 29.07 -7.63 2.18
CA LYS A 135 27.71 -7.06 2.24
C LYS A 135 26.81 -7.64 1.16
N PHE A 136 27.31 -7.86 -0.05
CA PHE A 136 26.58 -8.48 -1.14
C PHE A 136 26.21 -9.94 -0.82
N ILE A 137 27.17 -10.74 -0.33
CA ILE A 137 26.91 -12.15 0.06
C ILE A 137 25.94 -12.22 1.25
N ALA A 138 26.10 -11.34 2.24
CA ALA A 138 25.17 -11.23 3.35
C ALA A 138 23.75 -10.86 2.85
N GLY A 139 23.66 -9.98 1.86
CA GLY A 139 22.43 -9.64 1.17
C GLY A 139 21.78 -10.84 0.49
N ILE A 140 22.56 -11.68 -0.22
CA ILE A 140 22.09 -12.95 -0.81
C ILE A 140 21.49 -13.84 0.28
N ALA A 141 22.21 -14.06 1.38
CA ALA A 141 21.73 -14.87 2.49
C ALA A 141 20.39 -14.36 3.05
N SER A 142 20.22 -13.03 3.13
CA SER A 142 18.98 -12.39 3.57
C SER A 142 17.81 -12.63 2.62
N GLN A 143 18.02 -12.73 1.29
CA GLN A 143 16.95 -13.02 0.33
C GLN A 143 16.32 -14.41 0.54
N PHE A 144 17.04 -15.37 1.06
CA PHE A 144 16.52 -16.69 1.42
C PHE A 144 15.97 -16.73 2.85
N TRP A 145 16.60 -16.00 3.76
CA TRP A 145 16.21 -15.94 5.17
C TRP A 145 14.82 -15.29 5.37
N ASN A 146 14.54 -14.16 4.69
CA ASN A 146 13.31 -13.40 4.85
C ASN A 146 12.04 -14.21 4.50
N PRO A 147 11.95 -14.89 3.33
CA PRO A 147 10.79 -15.72 3.00
C PRO A 147 10.67 -16.93 3.94
N ALA A 148 11.80 -17.54 4.35
CA ALA A 148 11.80 -18.67 5.28
C ALA A 148 11.22 -18.27 6.64
N SER A 149 11.59 -17.10 7.16
CA SER A 149 11.06 -16.52 8.40
C SER A 149 9.57 -16.21 8.31
N ALA A 150 9.14 -15.54 7.21
CA ALA A 150 7.72 -15.23 6.97
C ALA A 150 6.87 -16.52 6.88
N ALA A 151 7.37 -17.54 6.19
CA ALA A 151 6.70 -18.83 6.07
C ALA A 151 6.69 -19.65 7.38
N ALA A 152 7.59 -19.37 8.34
CA ALA A 152 7.59 -20.01 9.66
C ALA A 152 6.50 -19.44 10.60
N MET A 153 6.09 -18.20 10.41
CA MET A 153 5.15 -17.47 11.26
C MET A 153 3.83 -18.21 11.53
N PRO A 154 3.11 -18.75 10.51
CA PRO A 154 1.86 -19.47 10.72
C PRO A 154 1.99 -20.77 11.54
N ASN A 155 3.20 -21.32 11.67
CA ASN A 155 3.45 -22.51 12.48
C ASN A 155 3.66 -22.19 13.96
N LEU A 156 3.91 -20.92 14.29
CA LEU A 156 4.24 -20.46 15.64
C LEU A 156 3.09 -19.70 16.30
N VAL A 157 2.14 -19.18 15.49
CA VAL A 157 1.07 -18.30 15.95
C VAL A 157 -0.29 -18.84 15.47
N PRO A 158 -1.34 -18.89 16.31
CA PRO A 158 -2.69 -19.21 15.91
C PRO A 158 -3.22 -18.25 14.84
N LYS A 159 -4.13 -18.73 13.96
CA LYS A 159 -4.63 -17.98 12.81
C LYS A 159 -5.27 -16.64 13.19
N ASP A 160 -5.99 -16.58 14.30
CA ASP A 160 -6.65 -15.38 14.85
C ASP A 160 -5.68 -14.28 15.31
N LYS A 161 -4.42 -14.63 15.59
CA LYS A 161 -3.37 -13.71 16.05
C LYS A 161 -2.29 -13.43 14.98
N LEU A 162 -2.38 -14.05 13.80
CA LEU A 162 -1.35 -13.97 12.77
C LEU A 162 -1.18 -12.55 12.22
N GLU A 163 -2.27 -11.81 12.04
CA GLU A 163 -2.22 -10.41 11.59
C GLU A 163 -1.43 -9.54 12.56
N ARG A 164 -1.71 -9.65 13.86
CA ARG A 164 -0.97 -8.90 14.90
C ARG A 164 0.49 -9.30 14.97
N ALA A 165 0.82 -10.58 14.74
CA ALA A 165 2.20 -11.06 14.69
C ALA A 165 2.96 -10.43 13.52
N ASN A 166 2.37 -10.37 12.34
CA ASN A 166 2.95 -9.74 11.16
C ASN A 166 3.12 -8.22 11.35
N GLN A 167 2.11 -7.53 11.90
CA GLN A 167 2.21 -6.10 12.22
C GLN A 167 3.36 -5.81 13.19
N LEU A 168 3.50 -6.62 14.26
CA LEU A 168 4.58 -6.47 15.22
C LEU A 168 5.96 -6.74 14.60
N SER A 169 6.09 -7.71 13.71
CA SER A 169 7.33 -8.00 13.00
C SER A 169 7.74 -6.86 12.06
N LEU A 170 6.79 -6.27 11.33
CA LEU A 170 7.03 -5.10 10.47
C LEU A 170 7.43 -3.87 11.30
N LEU A 171 6.71 -3.62 12.40
CA LEU A 171 7.05 -2.52 13.32
C LEU A 171 8.47 -2.69 13.88
N THR A 172 8.85 -3.92 14.20
CA THR A 172 10.21 -4.22 14.70
C THR A 172 11.26 -3.98 13.62
N THR A 173 11.02 -4.45 12.38
CA THR A 173 11.99 -4.31 11.28
C THR A 173 12.35 -2.85 11.00
N TYR A 174 11.40 -1.95 11.04
CA TYR A 174 11.64 -0.51 10.79
C TYR A 174 11.84 0.30 12.08
N GLY A 175 11.21 -0.10 13.18
CA GLY A 175 11.31 0.58 14.46
C GLY A 175 12.67 0.40 15.16
N THR A 176 13.46 -0.60 14.79
CA THR A 176 14.84 -0.76 15.29
C THR A 176 15.84 0.18 14.62
N ALA A 177 15.52 0.77 13.47
CA ALA A 177 16.43 1.66 12.74
C ALA A 177 16.90 2.89 13.56
N PRO A 178 16.01 3.66 14.21
CA PRO A 178 16.46 4.80 15.04
C PRO A 178 17.27 4.34 16.25
N LEU A 179 16.95 3.18 16.83
CA LEU A 179 17.69 2.61 17.95
C LEU A 179 19.09 2.19 17.52
N ALA A 180 19.21 1.55 16.35
CA ALA A 180 20.49 1.15 15.77
C ALA A 180 21.37 2.38 15.46
N ALA A 181 20.81 3.42 14.87
CA ALA A 181 21.55 4.63 14.54
C ALA A 181 22.00 5.40 15.81
N GLY A 182 21.12 5.50 16.82
CA GLY A 182 21.50 6.05 18.12
C GLY A 182 22.57 5.25 18.84
N LEU A 183 22.43 3.92 18.81
CA LEU A 183 23.46 2.99 19.35
C LEU A 183 24.78 3.14 18.60
N PHE A 184 24.76 3.29 17.27
CA PHE A 184 25.97 3.55 16.48
C PHE A 184 26.65 4.84 16.91
N SER A 185 25.90 5.95 17.08
CA SER A 185 26.46 7.22 17.54
C SER A 185 27.13 7.09 18.88
N LEU A 186 26.49 6.38 19.82
CA LEU A 186 27.06 6.11 21.15
C LEU A 186 28.34 5.26 21.08
N LEU A 187 28.31 4.18 20.28
CA LEU A 187 29.47 3.30 20.09
C LEU A 187 30.64 4.02 19.41
N ALA A 188 30.37 4.91 18.46
CA ALA A 188 31.40 5.72 17.82
C ALA A 188 32.08 6.67 18.81
N LEU A 189 31.30 7.33 19.70
CA LEU A 189 31.83 8.19 20.76
C LEU A 189 32.65 7.38 21.80
N ILE A 190 32.15 6.22 22.22
CA ILE A 190 32.86 5.31 23.14
C ILE A 190 34.17 4.84 22.54
N SER A 191 34.15 4.39 21.28
CA SER A 191 35.34 3.92 20.58
C SER A 191 36.41 5.02 20.45
N GLU A 192 36.01 6.24 20.14
CA GLU A 192 36.89 7.41 20.11
C GLU A 192 37.50 7.70 21.49
N GLY A 193 36.70 7.62 22.55
CA GLY A 193 37.18 7.77 23.94
C GLY A 193 38.15 6.66 24.36
N LEU A 194 37.83 5.40 24.05
CA LEU A 194 38.66 4.23 24.38
C LEU A 194 40.01 4.24 23.64
N SER A 195 40.01 4.64 22.36
CA SER A 195 41.22 4.74 21.57
C SER A 195 42.27 5.72 22.15
N ARG A 196 41.82 6.74 22.90
CA ARG A 196 42.69 7.71 23.60
C ARG A 196 43.32 7.17 24.87
N VAL A 197 42.71 6.16 25.50
CA VAL A 197 43.08 5.67 26.85
C VAL A 197 43.73 4.30 26.80
N ILE A 198 43.29 3.42 25.93
CA ILE A 198 43.72 2.03 25.89
C ILE A 198 44.51 1.73 24.60
N PRO A 199 45.83 1.41 24.67
CA PRO A 199 46.68 1.17 23.50
C PRO A 199 46.15 0.07 22.55
N LEU A 200 45.47 -0.94 23.09
CA LEU A 200 44.88 -2.01 22.31
C LEU A 200 43.87 -1.54 21.27
N PHE A 201 43.19 -0.40 21.51
CA PHE A 201 42.19 0.19 20.60
C PHE A 201 42.75 1.24 19.65
N HIS A 202 44.06 1.56 19.68
CA HIS A 202 44.69 2.52 18.78
C HIS A 202 44.63 2.11 17.30
N HIS A 203 44.50 0.83 17.00
CA HIS A 203 44.45 0.28 15.63
C HIS A 203 43.05 -0.09 15.16
N THR A 204 42.01 0.05 16.02
CA THR A 204 40.62 -0.23 15.63
C THR A 204 39.96 0.99 15.04
N ASN A 205 39.15 0.77 13.97
CA ASN A 205 38.30 1.84 13.45
C ASN A 205 37.13 2.09 14.42
N ASN A 206 36.66 3.33 14.50
CA ASN A 206 35.56 3.74 15.39
C ASN A 206 34.25 2.97 15.15
N VAL A 207 34.18 2.14 14.10
CA VAL A 207 32.98 1.38 13.71
C VAL A 207 33.08 -0.13 13.99
N ASP A 208 34.27 -0.66 14.30
CA ASP A 208 34.51 -2.11 14.41
C ASP A 208 33.66 -2.73 15.52
N LEU A 209 33.48 -2.05 16.64
CA LEU A 209 32.63 -2.49 17.72
C LEU A 209 31.17 -2.69 17.28
N ALA A 210 30.65 -1.80 16.45
CA ALA A 210 29.29 -1.93 15.89
C ALA A 210 29.14 -3.16 14.97
N LEU A 211 30.18 -3.46 14.18
CA LEU A 211 30.20 -4.64 13.31
C LEU A 211 30.27 -5.95 14.10
N TYR A 212 31.06 -6.01 15.17
CA TYR A 212 31.12 -7.17 16.08
C TYR A 212 29.78 -7.37 16.82
N ILE A 213 29.14 -6.31 17.30
CA ILE A 213 27.80 -6.41 17.91
C ILE A 213 26.79 -6.96 16.93
N ASN A 214 26.83 -6.50 15.66
CA ASN A 214 25.97 -7.07 14.63
C ASN A 214 26.26 -8.55 14.38
N ALA A 215 27.51 -8.95 14.29
CA ALA A 215 27.89 -10.36 14.13
C ALA A 215 27.35 -11.24 15.29
N VAL A 216 27.47 -10.77 16.52
CA VAL A 216 26.91 -11.45 17.72
C VAL A 216 25.38 -11.56 17.58
N SER A 217 24.69 -10.53 17.09
CA SER A 217 23.24 -10.56 16.91
C SER A 217 22.78 -11.68 15.99
N TYR A 218 23.51 -11.93 14.90
CA TYR A 218 23.23 -13.05 13.99
C TYR A 218 23.48 -14.41 14.64
N PHE A 219 24.55 -14.56 15.39
CA PHE A 219 24.81 -15.83 16.10
C PHE A 219 23.74 -16.10 17.16
N VAL A 220 23.32 -15.10 17.91
CA VAL A 220 22.19 -15.22 18.87
C VAL A 220 20.90 -15.60 18.13
N SER A 221 20.64 -15.00 16.97
CA SER A 221 19.50 -15.36 16.10
C SER A 221 19.59 -16.83 15.66
N ALA A 222 20.74 -17.27 15.15
CA ALA A 222 20.99 -18.66 14.74
C ALA A 222 20.74 -19.66 15.86
N ILE A 223 21.26 -19.38 17.07
CA ILE A 223 21.08 -20.20 18.27
C ILE A 223 19.59 -20.24 18.65
N THR A 224 18.90 -19.09 18.63
CA THR A 224 17.47 -19.02 18.95
C THR A 224 16.64 -19.86 17.98
N VAL A 225 16.89 -19.73 16.67
CA VAL A 225 16.20 -20.52 15.62
C VAL A 225 16.55 -22.03 15.76
N TYR A 226 17.77 -22.36 16.19
CA TYR A 226 18.15 -23.72 16.43
C TYR A 226 17.30 -24.39 17.52
N PHE A 227 16.92 -23.70 18.59
CA PHE A 227 16.03 -24.22 19.63
C PHE A 227 14.55 -24.23 19.26
N LEU A 228 14.11 -23.49 18.22
CA LEU A 228 12.72 -23.43 17.76
C LEU A 228 12.37 -24.64 16.87
N ARG A 229 12.12 -25.81 17.51
CA ARG A 229 11.79 -27.07 16.81
C ARG A 229 10.43 -27.03 16.06
N GLN A 230 9.56 -26.08 16.39
CA GLN A 230 8.22 -25.92 15.77
C GLN A 230 8.25 -25.29 14.38
N ILE A 231 9.39 -24.75 13.93
CA ILE A 231 9.59 -24.30 12.55
C ILE A 231 9.60 -25.56 11.66
N GLY A 232 8.43 -25.89 11.10
CA GLY A 232 8.16 -27.17 10.44
C GLY A 232 9.02 -27.41 9.19
N LYS A 233 9.28 -28.70 8.94
CA LYS A 233 9.78 -29.21 7.65
C LYS A 233 8.59 -29.20 6.66
N ARG A 234 8.64 -28.49 5.58
CA ARG A 234 7.70 -28.67 4.47
C ARG A 234 8.49 -29.10 3.24
N SER A 235 8.11 -30.23 2.70
CA SER A 235 8.50 -30.70 1.39
C SER A 235 7.27 -30.60 0.49
N THR A 236 7.24 -29.66 -0.44
CA THR A 236 6.25 -29.65 -1.52
C THR A 236 6.91 -30.05 -2.81
N THR A 237 6.43 -31.14 -3.39
CA THR A 237 6.85 -31.68 -4.69
C THR A 237 6.11 -30.98 -5.85
N GLY A 238 6.19 -29.67 -5.97
CA GLY A 238 5.58 -28.89 -7.08
C GLY A 238 6.64 -28.46 -8.11
N LYS A 239 6.29 -28.42 -9.41
CA LYS A 239 7.15 -27.84 -10.47
C LYS A 239 7.33 -26.33 -10.21
N ILE A 240 8.57 -25.82 -10.33
CA ILE A 240 8.84 -24.36 -10.26
C ILE A 240 8.26 -23.75 -11.53
N SER A 241 7.18 -23.00 -11.42
CA SER A 241 6.82 -22.02 -12.43
C SER A 241 7.46 -20.70 -12.02
N VAL A 242 8.61 -20.40 -12.57
CA VAL A 242 9.15 -19.03 -12.54
C VAL A 242 8.36 -18.27 -13.59
N PRO A 243 7.43 -17.36 -13.22
CA PRO A 243 6.78 -16.52 -14.22
C PRO A 243 7.90 -15.80 -14.98
N SER A 244 7.78 -15.67 -16.30
CA SER A 244 8.73 -14.86 -17.07
C SER A 244 8.65 -13.43 -16.51
N THR A 245 9.62 -13.06 -15.68
CA THR A 245 9.68 -11.80 -14.94
C THR A 245 9.51 -10.60 -15.90
N ALA A 246 10.05 -10.72 -17.11
CA ALA A 246 9.91 -9.71 -18.16
C ALA A 246 8.45 -9.51 -18.61
N LYS A 247 7.67 -10.58 -18.75
CA LYS A 247 6.25 -10.49 -19.15
C LYS A 247 5.41 -9.85 -18.04
N ALA A 248 5.66 -10.25 -16.78
CA ALA A 248 4.96 -9.67 -15.61
C ALA A 248 5.29 -8.16 -15.45
N ILE A 249 6.55 -7.75 -15.69
CA ILE A 249 6.96 -6.34 -15.67
C ILE A 249 6.27 -5.57 -16.80
N TRP A 250 6.20 -6.13 -18.02
CA TRP A 250 5.56 -5.48 -19.15
C TRP A 250 4.04 -5.31 -18.97
N GLU A 251 3.36 -6.34 -18.45
CA GLU A 251 1.94 -6.27 -18.12
C GLU A 251 1.67 -5.23 -17.03
N GLY A 252 2.53 -5.16 -16.01
CA GLY A 252 2.47 -4.12 -14.97
C GLY A 252 2.64 -2.71 -15.55
N TRP A 253 3.60 -2.50 -16.44
CA TRP A 253 3.81 -1.21 -17.12
C TRP A 253 2.62 -0.77 -17.97
N ARG A 254 2.02 -1.69 -18.72
CA ARG A 254 0.83 -1.41 -19.53
C ARG A 254 -0.36 -1.01 -18.66
N PHE A 255 -0.57 -1.70 -17.55
CA PHE A 255 -1.62 -1.38 -16.58
C PHE A 255 -1.44 0.02 -15.97
N ILE A 256 -0.21 0.39 -15.60
CA ILE A 256 0.10 1.71 -15.02
C ILE A 256 -0.21 2.83 -16.02
N LYS A 257 0.13 2.67 -17.29
CA LYS A 257 -0.17 3.67 -18.34
C LYS A 257 -1.67 3.89 -18.52
N GLN A 258 -2.48 2.85 -18.34
CA GLN A 258 -3.93 2.89 -18.57
C GLN A 258 -4.72 3.42 -17.37
N THR A 259 -4.11 3.55 -16.18
CA THR A 259 -4.79 3.97 -14.96
C THR A 259 -4.21 5.30 -14.46
N PRO A 260 -4.86 6.46 -14.69
CA PRO A 260 -4.30 7.79 -14.35
C PRO A 260 -3.90 7.93 -12.87
N VAL A 261 -4.67 7.36 -11.95
CA VAL A 261 -4.39 7.39 -10.51
C VAL A 261 -3.10 6.64 -10.19
N VAL A 262 -2.95 5.42 -10.74
CA VAL A 262 -1.75 4.61 -10.53
C VAL A 262 -0.53 5.24 -11.19
N ASN A 263 -0.71 5.87 -12.36
CA ASN A 263 0.36 6.63 -13.05
C ASN A 263 0.82 7.81 -12.19
N GLY A 264 -0.11 8.62 -11.66
CA GLY A 264 0.21 9.74 -10.76
C GLY A 264 0.95 9.28 -9.51
N LEU A 265 0.55 8.14 -8.94
CA LEU A 265 1.21 7.54 -7.79
C LEU A 265 2.64 7.07 -8.11
N VAL A 266 2.84 6.37 -9.23
CA VAL A 266 4.17 5.90 -9.66
C VAL A 266 5.11 7.07 -9.89
N ILE A 267 4.65 8.13 -10.56
CA ILE A 267 5.44 9.37 -10.74
C ILE A 267 5.82 9.95 -9.37
N GLY A 268 4.87 10.06 -8.44
CA GLY A 268 5.12 10.55 -7.08
C GLY A 268 6.18 9.73 -6.34
N MET A 269 6.08 8.41 -6.42
CA MET A 269 7.04 7.50 -5.78
C MET A 269 8.43 7.56 -6.44
N ILE A 270 8.51 7.66 -7.77
CA ILE A 270 9.78 7.86 -8.50
C ILE A 270 10.48 9.10 -7.95
N GLY A 271 9.79 10.23 -7.85
CA GLY A 271 10.36 11.47 -7.33
C GLY A 271 10.78 11.37 -5.86
N ALA A 272 9.94 10.78 -5.00
CA ALA A 272 10.24 10.58 -3.59
C ALA A 272 11.48 9.71 -3.37
N PHE A 273 11.58 8.58 -4.09
CA PHE A 273 12.74 7.70 -3.97
C PHE A 273 14.00 8.23 -4.67
N SER A 274 13.84 9.07 -5.69
CA SER A 274 15.00 9.83 -6.23
C SER A 274 15.57 10.77 -5.18
N ALA A 275 14.74 11.52 -4.45
CA ALA A 275 15.20 12.37 -3.36
C ALA A 275 15.80 11.56 -2.20
N ALA A 276 15.20 10.43 -1.84
CA ALA A 276 15.78 9.52 -0.87
C ALA A 276 17.17 9.02 -1.30
N GLY A 277 17.33 8.70 -2.60
CA GLY A 277 18.62 8.33 -3.18
C GLY A 277 19.68 9.43 -3.06
N VAL A 278 19.30 10.70 -3.20
CA VAL A 278 20.19 11.86 -2.98
C VAL A 278 20.62 11.93 -1.50
N ILE A 279 19.69 11.82 -0.58
CA ILE A 279 19.96 11.85 0.87
C ILE A 279 20.88 10.69 1.27
N VAL A 280 20.61 9.50 0.77
CA VAL A 280 21.40 8.30 1.04
C VAL A 280 22.79 8.39 0.41
N GLY A 281 22.90 8.87 -0.82
CA GLY A 281 24.15 8.95 -1.56
C GLY A 281 25.10 10.05 -1.09
N LEU A 282 24.57 11.20 -0.65
CA LEU A 282 25.36 12.35 -0.16
C LEU A 282 25.35 12.53 1.34
N GLY A 283 24.39 11.93 2.06
CA GLY A 283 24.14 12.26 3.47
C GLY A 283 25.37 12.15 4.35
N PHE A 284 26.16 11.09 4.20
CA PHE A 284 27.39 10.92 4.98
C PHE A 284 28.41 12.03 4.69
N SER A 285 28.73 12.29 3.42
CA SER A 285 29.71 13.32 3.04
C SER A 285 29.22 14.74 3.36
N TYR A 286 27.92 15.00 3.19
CA TYR A 286 27.31 16.27 3.57
C TYR A 286 27.43 16.55 5.08
N ILE A 287 27.15 15.54 5.92
CA ILE A 287 27.24 15.68 7.38
C ILE A 287 28.69 15.79 7.85
N THR A 288 29.61 15.08 7.24
CA THR A 288 31.03 15.08 7.66
C THR A 288 31.82 16.27 7.10
N GLU A 289 31.61 16.64 5.83
CA GLU A 289 32.40 17.66 5.14
C GLU A 289 31.79 19.07 5.24
N THR A 290 30.43 19.15 5.16
CA THR A 290 29.74 20.45 5.17
C THR A 290 29.28 20.85 6.56
N LEU A 291 28.76 19.89 7.35
CA LEU A 291 28.22 20.14 8.71
C LEU A 291 29.24 19.85 9.82
N HIS A 292 30.38 19.25 9.51
CA HIS A 292 31.44 18.87 10.46
C HIS A 292 30.98 17.98 11.60
N GLY A 293 29.92 17.16 11.35
CA GLY A 293 29.28 16.31 12.37
C GLY A 293 29.99 14.97 12.63
N GLY A 294 30.94 14.59 11.79
CA GLY A 294 31.63 13.31 11.88
C GLY A 294 30.71 12.08 11.81
N SER A 295 31.21 10.91 12.23
CA SER A 295 30.42 9.66 12.22
C SER A 295 29.27 9.67 13.22
N ALA A 296 29.45 10.31 14.38
CA ALA A 296 28.40 10.44 15.39
C ALA A 296 27.22 11.29 14.87
N GLY A 297 27.53 12.42 14.21
CA GLY A 297 26.52 13.27 13.57
C GLY A 297 25.76 12.52 12.45
N TRP A 298 26.45 11.67 11.67
CA TRP A 298 25.80 10.81 10.69
C TRP A 298 24.75 9.89 11.34
N GLY A 299 25.13 9.17 12.41
CA GLY A 299 24.19 8.31 13.12
C GLY A 299 23.01 9.09 13.70
N LEU A 300 23.25 10.29 14.27
CA LEU A 300 22.20 11.16 14.82
C LEU A 300 21.19 11.56 13.73
N VAL A 301 21.65 12.04 12.58
CA VAL A 301 20.78 12.47 11.48
C VAL A 301 20.06 11.27 10.86
N PHE A 302 20.74 10.12 10.75
CA PHE A 302 20.11 8.88 10.29
C PHE A 302 19.02 8.39 11.25
N ALA A 303 19.22 8.50 12.58
CA ALA A 303 18.18 8.23 13.56
C ALA A 303 16.99 9.21 13.43
N ALA A 304 17.27 10.48 13.22
CA ALA A 304 16.28 11.55 13.14
C ALA A 304 15.23 11.30 12.05
N ILE A 305 15.63 10.78 10.87
CA ILE A 305 14.68 10.49 9.80
C ILE A 305 13.68 9.40 10.19
N PHE A 306 14.13 8.34 10.88
CA PHE A 306 13.25 7.25 11.31
C PHE A 306 12.36 7.63 12.50
N VAL A 307 12.86 8.47 13.41
CA VAL A 307 12.04 9.09 14.47
C VAL A 307 10.92 9.91 13.82
N GLY A 308 11.27 10.75 12.84
CA GLY A 308 10.28 11.49 12.06
C GLY A 308 9.26 10.57 11.38
N MET A 309 9.72 9.53 10.68
CA MET A 309 8.84 8.55 10.03
C MET A 309 7.88 7.88 11.02
N ALA A 310 8.36 7.51 12.21
CA ALA A 310 7.52 6.94 13.25
C ALA A 310 6.45 7.92 13.75
N LEU A 311 6.82 9.20 13.94
CA LEU A 311 5.87 10.26 14.28
C LEU A 311 4.83 10.47 13.18
N GLY A 312 5.25 10.53 11.91
CA GLY A 312 4.35 10.67 10.77
C GLY A 312 3.37 9.52 10.65
N LEU A 313 3.83 8.28 10.85
CA LEU A 313 2.99 7.08 10.85
C LEU A 313 1.99 7.07 12.01
N ALA A 314 2.43 7.45 13.21
CA ALA A 314 1.61 7.41 14.42
C ALA A 314 0.53 8.52 14.44
N PHE A 315 0.89 9.72 14.03
CA PHE A 315 0.00 10.88 14.09
C PHE A 315 -0.71 11.21 12.77
N GLY A 316 -0.12 10.85 11.63
CA GLY A 316 -0.67 11.16 10.31
C GLY A 316 -2.07 10.59 10.08
N THR A 317 -2.32 9.37 10.52
CA THR A 317 -3.64 8.73 10.42
C THR A 317 -4.69 9.37 11.33
N ARG A 318 -4.27 9.95 12.47
CA ARG A 318 -5.15 10.64 13.40
C ARG A 318 -5.49 12.05 12.92
N LEU A 319 -4.48 12.78 12.44
CA LEU A 319 -4.64 14.17 11.98
C LEU A 319 -5.39 14.26 10.64
N PHE A 320 -5.18 13.28 9.74
CA PHE A 320 -5.70 13.32 8.38
C PHE A 320 -6.63 12.14 8.07
N GLY A 321 -7.32 11.58 9.08
CA GLY A 321 -8.19 10.41 8.93
C GLY A 321 -9.30 10.61 7.90
N ASN A 322 -9.92 11.79 7.88
CA ASN A 322 -11.02 12.19 7.01
C ASN A 322 -10.56 12.89 5.72
N PHE A 323 -9.27 13.13 5.56
CA PHE A 323 -8.72 13.73 4.34
C PHE A 323 -8.59 12.70 3.21
N SER A 324 -8.80 13.14 1.96
CA SER A 324 -8.61 12.25 0.81
C SER A 324 -7.19 11.67 0.76
N ARG A 325 -7.08 10.34 0.67
CA ARG A 325 -5.78 9.66 0.59
C ARG A 325 -5.01 10.04 -0.67
N ARG A 326 -5.71 10.31 -1.78
CA ARG A 326 -5.10 10.72 -3.05
C ARG A 326 -4.51 12.12 -2.94
N ARG A 327 -5.25 13.07 -2.36
CA ARG A 327 -4.77 14.43 -2.07
C ARG A 327 -3.64 14.41 -1.05
N LEU A 328 -3.79 13.64 0.04
CA LEU A 328 -2.82 13.55 1.12
C LEU A 328 -1.43 13.13 0.60
N PHE A 329 -1.39 12.17 -0.30
CA PHE A 329 -0.13 11.71 -0.88
C PHE A 329 0.60 12.84 -1.64
N GLY A 330 -0.10 13.54 -2.54
CA GLY A 330 0.48 14.63 -3.31
C GLY A 330 0.90 15.83 -2.44
N VAL A 331 0.06 16.20 -1.45
CA VAL A 331 0.36 17.28 -0.49
C VAL A 331 1.57 16.93 0.37
N ALA A 332 1.63 15.71 0.89
CA ALA A 332 2.76 15.26 1.69
C ALA A 332 4.07 15.28 0.90
N LEU A 333 4.07 14.79 -0.35
CA LEU A 333 5.25 14.90 -1.21
C LEU A 333 5.66 16.35 -1.45
N THR A 334 4.71 17.23 -1.78
CA THR A 334 5.02 18.66 -1.98
C THR A 334 5.57 19.31 -0.71
N ALA A 335 4.99 18.99 0.45
CA ALA A 335 5.44 19.48 1.76
C ALA A 335 6.86 18.99 2.10
N ALA A 336 7.25 17.78 1.67
CA ALA A 336 8.61 17.26 1.88
C ALA A 336 9.70 18.09 1.17
N ALA A 337 9.35 18.80 0.11
CA ALA A 337 10.29 19.66 -0.60
C ALA A 337 10.80 20.83 0.26
N VAL A 338 9.97 21.35 1.18
CA VAL A 338 10.34 22.49 2.01
C VAL A 338 11.50 22.15 2.96
N PRO A 339 11.38 21.14 3.86
CA PRO A 339 12.52 20.79 4.72
C PRO A 339 13.74 20.35 3.91
N LEU A 340 13.54 19.68 2.76
CA LEU A 340 14.66 19.28 1.91
C LEU A 340 15.40 20.49 1.32
N ALA A 341 14.69 21.53 0.86
CA ALA A 341 15.31 22.77 0.41
C ALA A 341 16.05 23.49 1.52
N LEU A 342 15.46 23.57 2.72
CA LEU A 342 16.08 24.19 3.88
C LEU A 342 17.34 23.46 4.35
N ILE A 343 17.39 22.12 4.23
CA ILE A 343 18.60 21.31 4.47
C ILE A 343 19.72 21.74 3.53
N GLY A 344 19.42 21.99 2.25
CA GLY A 344 20.41 22.48 1.29
C GLY A 344 20.85 23.93 1.52
N LEU A 345 20.06 24.74 2.22
CA LEU A 345 20.33 26.17 2.44
C LEU A 345 20.97 26.48 3.80
N ILE A 346 20.78 25.65 4.82
CA ILE A 346 21.18 25.95 6.20
C ILE A 346 22.27 24.96 6.64
N PRO A 347 23.57 25.33 6.59
CA PRO A 347 24.65 24.45 6.99
C PRO A 347 24.87 24.45 8.53
N ASN A 348 23.85 23.98 9.27
CA ASN A 348 23.90 23.84 10.72
C ASN A 348 23.37 22.46 11.14
N LEU A 349 24.19 21.66 11.82
CA LEU A 349 23.88 20.28 12.16
C LEU A 349 22.59 20.13 12.98
N ILE A 350 22.36 21.02 13.96
CA ILE A 350 21.18 20.95 14.83
C ILE A 350 19.92 21.24 14.03
N ILE A 351 19.93 22.31 13.24
CA ILE A 351 18.80 22.72 12.41
C ILE A 351 18.51 21.64 11.37
N VAL A 352 19.54 21.12 10.69
CA VAL A 352 19.41 20.03 9.71
C VAL A 352 18.83 18.78 10.37
N THR A 353 19.24 18.42 11.59
CA THR A 353 18.68 17.28 12.31
C THR A 353 17.17 17.45 12.56
N LEU A 354 16.73 18.65 12.98
CA LEU A 354 15.31 18.95 13.17
C LEU A 354 14.52 18.93 11.85
N LEU A 355 15.10 19.48 10.79
CA LEU A 355 14.51 19.43 9.44
C LEU A 355 14.39 18.00 8.90
N VAL A 356 15.35 17.14 9.22
CA VAL A 356 15.32 15.70 8.86
C VAL A 356 14.23 14.97 9.64
N VAL A 357 13.97 15.31 10.92
CA VAL A 357 12.79 14.79 11.65
C VAL A 357 11.50 15.18 10.92
N LEU A 358 11.38 16.45 10.52
CA LEU A 358 10.21 16.94 9.80
C LEU A 358 10.06 16.22 8.42
N LEU A 359 11.14 16.10 7.67
CA LEU A 359 11.17 15.36 6.41
C LEU A 359 10.75 13.90 6.59
N GLY A 360 11.26 13.26 7.65
CA GLY A 360 10.87 11.90 8.04
C GLY A 360 9.38 11.81 8.36
N ALA A 361 8.83 12.78 9.13
CA ALA A 361 7.40 12.78 9.50
C ALA A 361 6.50 12.87 8.27
N VAL A 362 6.80 13.74 7.34
CA VAL A 362 6.06 13.87 6.07
C VAL A 362 6.19 12.61 5.22
N SER A 363 7.39 12.01 5.16
CA SER A 363 7.63 10.73 4.47
C SER A 363 6.86 9.58 5.12
N GLY A 364 6.76 9.57 6.46
CA GLY A 364 5.98 8.58 7.23
C GLY A 364 4.47 8.68 6.99
N ILE A 365 3.97 9.82 6.51
CA ILE A 365 2.59 9.98 6.04
C ILE A 365 2.47 9.51 4.58
N ALA A 366 3.36 9.95 3.70
CA ALA A 366 3.30 9.69 2.26
C ALA A 366 3.46 8.19 1.92
N TYR A 367 4.45 7.53 2.51
CA TYR A 367 4.82 6.15 2.19
C TYR A 367 3.66 5.14 2.37
N PRO A 368 3.03 4.99 3.56
CA PRO A 368 1.91 4.08 3.75
C PRO A 368 0.66 4.50 2.98
N THR A 369 0.47 5.81 2.76
CA THR A 369 -0.64 6.33 1.96
C THR A 369 -0.53 5.84 0.51
N GLY A 370 0.67 5.89 -0.09
CA GLY A 370 0.93 5.38 -1.44
C GLY A 370 0.61 3.89 -1.57
N PHE A 371 1.07 3.05 -0.64
CA PHE A 371 0.76 1.61 -0.63
C PHE A 371 -0.74 1.33 -0.45
N THR A 372 -1.43 2.13 0.36
CA THR A 372 -2.88 2.00 0.55
C THR A 372 -3.65 2.31 -0.73
N ILE A 373 -3.23 3.32 -1.51
CA ILE A 373 -3.84 3.67 -2.79
C ILE A 373 -3.67 2.51 -3.78
N VAL A 374 -2.45 1.95 -3.94
CA VAL A 374 -2.23 0.77 -4.80
C VAL A 374 -3.15 -0.38 -4.39
N GLY A 375 -3.23 -0.67 -3.08
CA GLY A 375 -4.06 -1.77 -2.57
C GLY A 375 -5.56 -1.61 -2.85
N ARG A 376 -6.05 -0.39 -3.04
CA ARG A 376 -7.46 -0.09 -3.34
C ARG A 376 -7.78 -0.03 -4.83
N GLU A 377 -6.83 0.44 -5.64
CA GLU A 377 -7.02 0.66 -7.08
C GLU A 377 -6.73 -0.59 -7.91
N VAL A 378 -6.10 -1.61 -7.33
CA VAL A 378 -5.64 -2.80 -8.05
C VAL A 378 -6.38 -4.05 -7.57
N ASP A 379 -7.00 -4.77 -8.51
CA ASP A 379 -7.71 -6.03 -8.26
C ASP A 379 -6.79 -7.08 -7.63
N ASP A 380 -7.36 -7.95 -6.78
CA ASP A 380 -6.64 -9.02 -6.09
C ASP A 380 -5.85 -9.93 -7.05
N ALA A 381 -6.38 -10.20 -8.25
CA ALA A 381 -5.75 -11.05 -9.26
C ALA A 381 -4.46 -10.45 -9.85
N THR A 382 -4.34 -9.13 -9.90
CA THR A 382 -3.20 -8.39 -10.48
C THR A 382 -2.33 -7.72 -9.43
N ARG A 383 -2.82 -7.60 -8.19
CA ARG A 383 -2.16 -6.88 -7.07
C ARG A 383 -0.72 -7.31 -6.85
N GLY A 384 -0.45 -8.62 -6.80
CA GLY A 384 0.91 -9.13 -6.61
C GLY A 384 1.89 -8.70 -7.70
N ARG A 385 1.45 -8.69 -8.97
CA ARG A 385 2.26 -8.28 -10.13
C ARG A 385 2.56 -6.78 -10.11
N VAL A 386 1.54 -5.97 -9.81
CA VAL A 386 1.69 -4.50 -9.71
C VAL A 386 2.61 -4.13 -8.55
N PHE A 387 2.47 -4.75 -7.39
CA PHE A 387 3.37 -4.52 -6.26
C PHE A 387 4.82 -4.94 -6.56
N ALA A 388 5.03 -6.09 -7.21
CA ALA A 388 6.36 -6.55 -7.59
C ALA A 388 7.03 -5.57 -8.56
N PHE A 389 6.30 -5.12 -9.59
CA PHE A 389 6.78 -4.08 -10.52
C PHE A 389 7.13 -2.78 -9.79
N PHE A 390 6.25 -2.34 -8.92
CA PHE A 390 6.38 -1.11 -8.16
C PHE A 390 7.64 -1.11 -7.26
N LEU A 391 7.82 -2.18 -6.48
CA LEU A 391 9.00 -2.33 -5.62
C LEU A 391 10.29 -2.44 -6.43
N SER A 392 10.29 -3.17 -7.54
CA SER A 392 11.46 -3.28 -8.41
C SER A 392 11.82 -1.93 -9.04
N THR A 393 10.82 -1.16 -9.48
CA THR A 393 11.03 0.18 -10.03
C THR A 393 11.66 1.11 -9.00
N ILE A 394 11.15 1.10 -7.76
CA ILE A 394 11.71 1.87 -6.64
C ILE A 394 13.18 1.50 -6.41
N GLN A 395 13.51 0.21 -6.37
CA GLN A 395 14.88 -0.25 -6.15
C GLN A 395 15.82 0.18 -7.28
N VAL A 396 15.40 0.05 -8.54
CA VAL A 396 16.21 0.49 -9.70
C VAL A 396 16.48 1.98 -9.65
N ILE A 397 15.47 2.80 -9.36
CA ILE A 397 15.62 4.25 -9.29
C ILE A 397 16.52 4.65 -8.14
N LEU A 398 16.29 4.09 -6.95
CA LEU A 398 17.12 4.35 -5.79
C LEU A 398 18.57 4.02 -6.06
N LEU A 399 18.84 2.87 -6.67
CA LEU A 399 20.16 2.40 -7.04
C LEU A 399 20.83 3.34 -8.06
N ALA A 400 20.11 3.71 -9.13
CA ALA A 400 20.61 4.60 -10.18
C ALA A 400 20.96 5.99 -9.61
N VAL A 401 20.11 6.54 -8.77
CA VAL A 401 20.33 7.86 -8.14
C VAL A 401 21.50 7.81 -7.16
N ILE A 402 21.58 6.82 -6.28
CA ILE A 402 22.70 6.67 -5.35
C ILE A 402 24.03 6.58 -6.10
N ALA A 403 24.07 5.84 -7.23
CA ALA A 403 25.26 5.72 -8.05
C ALA A 403 25.63 7.03 -8.78
N ALA A 404 24.64 7.78 -9.27
CA ALA A 404 24.87 8.98 -10.08
C ALA A 404 25.19 10.23 -9.25
N VAL A 405 24.64 10.34 -8.05
CA VAL A 405 24.66 11.56 -7.24
C VAL A 405 26.06 12.03 -6.82
N PRO A 406 27.05 11.18 -6.47
CA PRO A 406 28.41 11.63 -6.20
C PRO A 406 29.07 12.31 -7.40
N PHE A 407 28.84 11.78 -8.60
CA PHE A 407 29.38 12.36 -9.84
C PHE A 407 28.70 13.68 -10.19
N LEU A 408 27.37 13.76 -9.98
CA LEU A 408 26.61 14.99 -10.20
C LEU A 408 27.07 16.10 -9.24
N SER A 409 27.27 15.76 -7.96
CA SER A 409 27.81 16.69 -6.96
C SER A 409 29.20 17.20 -7.32
N ALA A 410 30.05 16.31 -7.81
CA ALA A 410 31.40 16.67 -8.27
C ALA A 410 31.37 17.58 -9.51
N ALA A 411 30.51 17.28 -10.47
CA ALA A 411 30.35 18.10 -11.67
C ALA A 411 29.91 19.53 -11.31
N PHE A 412 28.94 19.68 -10.40
CA PHE A 412 28.53 20.99 -9.91
C PHE A 412 29.63 21.69 -9.12
N THR A 413 30.38 20.98 -8.27
CA THR A 413 31.52 21.57 -7.57
C THR A 413 32.58 22.06 -8.52
N ALA A 414 32.90 21.29 -9.58
CA ALA A 414 33.85 21.66 -10.63
C ALA A 414 33.35 22.90 -11.41
N ALA A 415 32.09 22.94 -11.79
CA ALA A 415 31.47 24.09 -12.45
C ALA A 415 31.53 25.36 -11.59
N ILE A 416 31.19 25.24 -10.31
CA ILE A 416 31.26 26.35 -9.33
C ILE A 416 32.70 26.82 -9.20
N LYS A 417 33.66 25.89 -9.10
CA LYS A 417 35.10 26.23 -9.02
C LYS A 417 35.59 26.96 -10.27
N ALA A 418 35.12 26.58 -11.44
CA ALA A 418 35.47 27.25 -12.68
C ALA A 418 34.96 28.70 -12.73
N ILE A 419 33.83 28.98 -12.12
CA ILE A 419 33.20 30.32 -12.09
C ILE A 419 33.75 31.18 -10.95
N THR A 420 33.94 30.60 -9.75
CA THR A 420 34.26 31.35 -8.52
C THR A 420 35.75 31.28 -8.13
N GLY A 421 36.55 30.47 -8.80
CA GLY A 421 37.93 30.16 -8.44
C GLY A 421 38.08 29.19 -7.26
N SER A 422 37.00 28.94 -6.50
CA SER A 422 36.97 27.98 -5.37
C SER A 422 35.72 27.12 -5.43
N GLY A 423 35.79 25.89 -4.92
CA GLY A 423 34.61 25.02 -4.79
C GLY A 423 33.61 25.46 -3.69
N ASN A 424 33.94 26.54 -3.00
CA ASN A 424 33.13 27.09 -1.91
C ASN A 424 32.40 28.35 -2.40
N VAL A 425 31.15 28.51 -2.00
CA VAL A 425 30.33 29.70 -2.28
C VAL A 425 30.06 30.43 -0.97
N ARG A 426 30.27 31.73 -0.94
CA ARG A 426 29.95 32.57 0.20
C ARG A 426 28.73 33.44 -0.11
N ILE A 427 27.70 33.31 0.69
CA ILE A 427 26.49 34.12 0.59
C ILE A 427 26.28 34.80 1.94
N GLY A 428 26.55 36.12 2.00
CA GLY A 428 26.57 36.86 3.26
C GLY A 428 27.64 36.36 4.21
N HIS A 429 27.22 35.91 5.39
CA HIS A 429 28.10 35.35 6.43
C HIS A 429 28.24 33.82 6.34
N VAL A 430 27.49 33.16 5.49
CA VAL A 430 27.46 31.71 5.36
C VAL A 430 28.43 31.25 4.27
N VAL A 431 29.31 30.32 4.61
CA VAL A 431 30.22 29.64 3.65
C VAL A 431 29.70 28.25 3.38
N TYR A 432 29.36 27.98 2.15
CA TYR A 432 28.98 26.67 1.68
C TYR A 432 30.23 25.93 1.20
N ALA A 433 30.81 25.15 2.09
CA ALA A 433 31.88 24.20 1.72
C ALA A 433 31.26 23.10 0.85
N SER A 434 31.93 22.75 -0.28
CA SER A 434 31.38 21.76 -1.22
C SER A 434 30.01 22.12 -1.78
N ALA A 435 29.83 23.36 -2.27
CA ALA A 435 28.57 23.93 -2.74
C ALA A 435 27.82 23.05 -3.77
N GLY A 436 28.51 22.13 -4.48
CA GLY A 436 27.89 21.14 -5.38
C GLY A 436 26.97 20.16 -4.65
N GLN A 437 27.27 19.78 -3.40
CA GLN A 437 26.37 18.92 -2.60
C GLN A 437 25.06 19.64 -2.28
N ASN A 438 25.15 20.91 -1.85
CA ASN A 438 24.00 21.75 -1.56
C ASN A 438 23.11 21.93 -2.81
N LEU A 439 23.71 22.15 -3.96
CA LEU A 439 22.99 22.33 -5.23
C LEU A 439 22.23 21.05 -5.62
N VAL A 440 22.83 19.86 -5.45
CA VAL A 440 22.15 18.58 -5.69
C VAL A 440 20.95 18.38 -4.75
N ILE A 441 21.09 18.74 -3.47
CA ILE A 441 19.98 18.66 -2.50
C ILE A 441 18.85 19.63 -2.89
N LEU A 442 19.17 20.85 -3.33
CA LEU A 442 18.20 21.82 -3.81
C LEU A 442 17.50 21.35 -5.09
N LEU A 443 18.24 20.76 -6.01
CA LEU A 443 17.66 20.17 -7.22
C LEU A 443 16.69 19.02 -6.88
N ALA A 444 17.05 18.19 -5.91
CA ALA A 444 16.16 17.15 -5.41
C ALA A 444 14.90 17.74 -4.78
N ALA A 445 14.99 18.84 -4.02
CA ALA A 445 13.85 19.54 -3.46
C ALA A 445 12.90 20.06 -4.56
N VAL A 446 13.44 20.69 -5.62
CA VAL A 446 12.66 21.15 -6.77
C VAL A 446 11.97 19.97 -7.48
N LEU A 447 12.69 18.86 -7.68
CA LEU A 447 12.14 17.65 -8.28
C LEU A 447 10.96 17.12 -7.45
N VAL A 448 11.11 17.01 -6.12
CA VAL A 448 10.05 16.53 -5.22
C VAL A 448 8.85 17.46 -5.23
N ALA A 449 9.06 18.78 -5.23
CA ALA A 449 7.98 19.75 -5.34
C ALA A 449 7.20 19.58 -6.65
N PHE A 450 7.90 19.50 -7.78
CA PHE A 450 7.31 19.33 -9.10
C PHE A 450 6.52 18.01 -9.21
N VAL A 451 7.12 16.92 -8.74
CA VAL A 451 6.50 15.60 -8.77
C VAL A 451 5.32 15.52 -7.80
N GLY A 452 5.43 16.14 -6.61
CA GLY A 452 4.34 16.21 -5.64
C GLY A 452 3.12 16.95 -6.18
N ILE A 453 3.33 18.12 -6.79
CA ILE A 453 2.28 18.91 -7.45
C ILE A 453 1.68 18.14 -8.64
N SER A 454 2.52 17.52 -9.47
CA SER A 454 2.06 16.71 -10.61
C SER A 454 1.23 15.52 -10.15
N SER A 455 1.66 14.81 -9.12
CA SER A 455 0.96 13.69 -8.50
C SER A 455 -0.39 14.13 -7.91
N TYR A 456 -0.41 15.25 -7.16
CA TYR A 456 -1.63 15.86 -6.63
C TYR A 456 -2.64 16.16 -7.74
N ARG A 457 -2.22 16.87 -8.80
CA ARG A 457 -3.11 17.26 -9.91
C ARG A 457 -3.70 16.07 -10.67
N ARG A 458 -2.93 14.97 -10.80
CA ARG A 458 -3.37 13.75 -11.52
C ARG A 458 -4.30 12.87 -10.70
N MET A 459 -4.17 12.93 -9.37
CA MET A 459 -4.92 12.05 -8.46
C MET A 459 -6.03 12.77 -7.69
N ASP A 460 -6.22 14.08 -7.89
CA ASP A 460 -7.23 14.87 -7.19
C ASP A 460 -8.63 14.33 -7.46
N ASP A 461 -9.25 13.81 -6.39
CA ASP A 461 -10.58 13.20 -6.38
C ASP A 461 -11.68 14.16 -5.87
N ARG A 462 -11.31 15.42 -5.53
CA ARG A 462 -12.22 16.45 -5.03
C ARG A 462 -12.04 17.76 -5.81
N LYS A 463 -12.10 17.66 -7.16
CA LYS A 463 -11.97 18.82 -8.04
C LYS A 463 -13.04 19.86 -7.69
N GLY A 464 -12.63 21.13 -7.58
CA GLY A 464 -13.53 22.24 -7.23
C GLY A 464 -13.61 22.57 -5.73
N VAL A 465 -13.06 21.73 -4.86
CA VAL A 465 -12.94 22.02 -3.42
C VAL A 465 -11.56 22.58 -3.12
N SER A 466 -11.50 23.73 -2.43
CA SER A 466 -10.21 24.31 -2.08
C SER A 466 -9.44 23.39 -1.12
N LEU A 467 -8.12 23.25 -1.35
CA LEU A 467 -7.25 22.43 -0.49
C LEU A 467 -7.31 22.89 0.98
N ARG A 468 -7.43 24.21 1.20
CA ARG A 468 -7.47 24.80 2.54
C ARG A 468 -8.73 24.37 3.31
N GLU A 469 -9.89 24.41 2.67
CA GLU A 469 -11.17 24.00 3.29
C GLU A 469 -11.15 22.52 3.64
N ASP A 470 -10.70 21.67 2.70
CA ASP A 470 -10.57 20.22 2.91
C ASP A 470 -9.60 19.89 4.05
N LEU A 471 -8.47 20.60 4.15
CA LEU A 471 -7.49 20.43 5.20
C LEU A 471 -8.02 20.87 6.58
N VAL A 472 -8.70 22.02 6.63
CA VAL A 472 -9.29 22.54 7.89
C VAL A 472 -10.39 21.61 8.39
N ALA A 473 -11.27 21.14 7.51
CA ALA A 473 -12.31 20.17 7.86
C ALA A 473 -11.69 18.86 8.41
N ALA A 474 -10.66 18.34 7.73
CA ALA A 474 -9.97 17.13 8.17
C ALA A 474 -9.33 17.26 9.55
N VAL A 475 -8.66 18.40 9.83
CA VAL A 475 -8.02 18.66 11.13
C VAL A 475 -9.05 18.85 12.25
N ARG A 476 -10.23 19.40 11.96
CA ARG A 476 -11.35 19.52 12.91
C ARG A 476 -12.07 18.20 13.14
N GLY A 477 -11.73 17.14 12.38
CA GLY A 477 -12.41 15.86 12.47
C GLY A 477 -13.80 15.84 11.82
N GLU A 478 -14.14 16.87 11.06
CA GLU A 478 -15.39 16.97 10.34
C GLU A 478 -15.35 16.04 9.12
N GLU A 479 -16.43 15.29 8.88
CA GLU A 479 -16.58 14.60 7.61
C GLU A 479 -16.77 15.63 6.51
N PHE A 480 -15.97 15.51 5.43
CA PHE A 480 -16.11 16.39 4.28
C PHE A 480 -17.53 16.27 3.71
N ARG A 481 -18.31 17.32 3.85
CA ARG A 481 -19.58 17.52 3.16
C ARG A 481 -19.36 18.53 2.04
N PRO A 482 -19.65 18.17 0.78
CA PRO A 482 -19.65 19.19 -0.29
C PRO A 482 -20.59 20.33 0.10
N ALA A 483 -20.19 21.57 -0.17
CA ALA A 483 -20.94 22.79 0.19
C ALA A 483 -22.41 22.83 -0.36
N THR A 484 -22.77 21.89 -1.22
CA THR A 484 -24.13 21.69 -1.72
C THR A 484 -25.05 20.92 -0.75
N ALA A 485 -24.53 20.39 0.38
CA ALA A 485 -25.32 19.63 1.37
C ALA A 485 -26.02 20.51 2.42
N ASP A 486 -25.66 21.79 2.57
CA ASP A 486 -26.19 22.70 3.59
C ASP A 486 -27.24 23.70 3.05
N ALA A 487 -27.86 23.45 1.89
CA ALA A 487 -29.05 24.20 1.51
C ALA A 487 -30.20 23.78 2.44
N PRO A 488 -30.83 24.72 3.19
CA PRO A 488 -31.96 24.38 4.07
C PRO A 488 -33.06 23.76 3.22
N HIS A 489 -33.58 22.61 3.69
CA HIS A 489 -34.77 22.00 3.11
C HIS A 489 -35.94 22.96 3.22
N SER A 490 -36.12 23.83 2.21
CA SER A 490 -37.34 24.57 2.02
C SER A 490 -38.39 23.61 1.43
N ASN A 491 -39.45 23.42 2.20
CA ASN A 491 -40.63 22.66 1.81
C ASN A 491 -41.11 23.01 0.38
N GLY A 492 -41.19 22.00 -0.45
CA GLY A 492 -42.14 21.91 -1.54
C GLY A 492 -41.85 22.76 -2.76
N GLN A 493 -40.75 22.49 -3.47
CA GLN A 493 -40.69 22.65 -4.94
C GLN A 493 -39.55 21.76 -5.44
N SER A 494 -39.85 20.85 -6.38
CA SER A 494 -38.84 20.02 -7.07
C SER A 494 -37.92 20.95 -7.88
N PRO A 495 -36.60 20.96 -7.61
CA PRO A 495 -35.66 21.59 -8.52
C PRO A 495 -35.39 20.63 -9.66
N SER A 496 -35.62 21.04 -10.85
CA SER A 496 -35.12 20.47 -12.10
C SER A 496 -33.58 20.68 -12.16
N SER A 497 -32.83 19.95 -11.35
CA SER A 497 -31.38 19.79 -11.50
C SER A 497 -31.13 18.43 -12.16
N PRO A 498 -30.20 18.30 -13.11
CA PRO A 498 -29.92 17.01 -13.73
C PRO A 498 -29.47 16.01 -12.62
N SER A 499 -30.38 15.12 -12.23
CA SER A 499 -30.04 14.01 -11.37
C SER A 499 -29.03 13.14 -12.10
N GLY A 500 -27.96 12.69 -11.42
CA GLY A 500 -27.02 11.74 -11.99
C GLY A 500 -27.72 10.47 -12.47
N LEU A 501 -27.08 9.70 -13.35
CA LEU A 501 -27.62 8.45 -13.90
C LEU A 501 -27.17 7.25 -13.05
N PHE A 502 -28.10 6.39 -12.64
CA PHE A 502 -27.81 5.19 -11.86
C PHE A 502 -28.04 3.91 -12.65
N ILE A 503 -26.96 3.14 -12.89
CA ILE A 503 -26.95 1.91 -13.70
C ILE A 503 -26.54 0.74 -12.82
N ALA A 504 -27.30 -0.35 -12.81
CA ALA A 504 -26.96 -1.59 -12.16
C ALA A 504 -26.68 -2.70 -13.20
N PHE A 505 -25.63 -3.48 -12.98
CA PHE A 505 -25.36 -4.70 -13.73
C PHE A 505 -25.76 -5.92 -12.91
N GLU A 506 -26.62 -6.74 -13.44
CA GLU A 506 -27.20 -7.90 -12.77
C GLU A 506 -27.02 -9.18 -13.58
N GLY A 507 -27.27 -10.32 -12.96
CA GLY A 507 -27.17 -11.64 -13.56
C GLY A 507 -26.48 -12.68 -12.68
N GLY A 508 -26.44 -13.93 -13.11
CA GLY A 508 -25.86 -15.06 -12.40
C GLY A 508 -24.34 -14.96 -12.21
N GLU A 509 -23.75 -16.04 -11.70
CA GLU A 509 -22.30 -16.10 -11.49
C GLU A 509 -21.56 -16.38 -12.81
N GLY A 510 -20.40 -15.72 -12.98
CA GLY A 510 -19.52 -15.93 -14.14
C GLY A 510 -20.02 -15.32 -15.47
N VAL A 511 -21.12 -14.55 -15.46
CA VAL A 511 -21.69 -13.95 -16.71
C VAL A 511 -20.91 -12.73 -17.22
N GLY A 512 -19.92 -12.22 -16.49
CA GLY A 512 -19.05 -11.12 -16.93
C GLY A 512 -19.46 -9.73 -16.46
N LYS A 513 -20.31 -9.58 -15.44
CA LYS A 513 -20.75 -8.28 -14.88
C LYS A 513 -19.59 -7.33 -14.60
N THR A 514 -18.63 -7.73 -13.79
CA THR A 514 -17.49 -6.89 -13.39
C THR A 514 -16.65 -6.42 -14.59
N THR A 515 -16.55 -7.26 -15.64
CA THR A 515 -15.87 -6.90 -16.89
C THR A 515 -16.63 -5.77 -17.60
N GLN A 516 -17.94 -5.91 -17.75
CA GLN A 516 -18.78 -4.89 -18.41
C GLN A 516 -18.84 -3.59 -17.61
N VAL A 517 -19.04 -3.66 -16.29
CA VAL A 517 -18.98 -2.49 -15.39
C VAL A 517 -17.70 -1.70 -15.59
N ARG A 518 -16.56 -2.38 -15.68
CA ARG A 518 -15.26 -1.75 -15.90
C ARG A 518 -15.16 -1.10 -17.30
N LEU A 519 -15.53 -1.82 -18.36
CA LEU A 519 -15.41 -1.33 -19.74
C LEU A 519 -16.32 -0.12 -19.97
N ILE A 520 -17.55 -0.16 -19.48
CA ILE A 520 -18.51 0.95 -19.59
C ILE A 520 -18.05 2.13 -18.74
N SER A 521 -17.53 1.91 -17.53
CA SER A 521 -16.99 2.99 -16.71
C SER A 521 -15.80 3.69 -17.35
N ILE A 522 -14.91 2.98 -18.03
CA ILE A 522 -13.80 3.56 -18.78
C ILE A 522 -14.32 4.42 -19.92
N TRP A 523 -15.21 3.87 -20.74
CA TRP A 523 -15.79 4.57 -21.87
C TRP A 523 -16.52 5.86 -21.44
N LEU A 524 -17.34 5.84 -20.39
CA LEU A 524 -18.04 7.03 -19.91
C LEU A 524 -17.07 8.11 -19.41
N ARG A 525 -15.97 7.73 -18.75
CA ARG A 525 -14.92 8.67 -18.35
C ARG A 525 -14.20 9.30 -19.54
N GLU A 526 -13.99 8.53 -20.62
CA GLU A 526 -13.44 9.03 -21.88
C GLU A 526 -14.40 10.02 -22.57
N GLN A 527 -15.70 9.87 -22.36
CA GLN A 527 -16.72 10.84 -22.81
C GLN A 527 -16.85 12.07 -21.90
N GLY A 528 -16.08 12.15 -20.81
CA GLY A 528 -16.04 13.31 -19.92
C GLY A 528 -17.00 13.25 -18.72
N TYR A 529 -17.70 12.14 -18.48
CA TYR A 529 -18.60 12.01 -17.34
C TYR A 529 -17.85 11.74 -16.03
N ASP A 530 -18.35 12.29 -14.90
CA ASP A 530 -17.96 11.84 -13.57
C ASP A 530 -18.58 10.47 -13.31
N VAL A 531 -17.76 9.42 -13.16
CA VAL A 531 -18.23 8.04 -13.04
C VAL A 531 -17.80 7.44 -11.72
N VAL A 532 -18.77 7.01 -10.92
CA VAL A 532 -18.57 6.22 -9.71
C VAL A 532 -18.85 4.76 -10.02
N MET A 533 -17.79 3.96 -10.08
CA MET A 533 -17.88 2.51 -10.18
C MET A 533 -17.91 1.90 -8.79
N THR A 534 -18.92 1.07 -8.51
CA THR A 534 -19.13 0.45 -7.19
C THR A 534 -19.65 -0.99 -7.31
N HIS A 535 -19.90 -1.67 -6.19
CA HIS A 535 -20.37 -3.06 -6.18
C HIS A 535 -21.05 -3.43 -4.86
N GLU A 536 -21.88 -4.46 -4.86
CA GLU A 536 -22.48 -5.09 -3.68
C GLU A 536 -22.24 -6.60 -3.64
N PRO A 537 -22.04 -7.16 -2.42
CA PRO A 537 -21.81 -6.46 -1.16
C PRO A 537 -20.37 -6.00 -1.02
N GLY A 538 -20.12 -4.99 -0.14
CA GLY A 538 -18.78 -4.69 0.33
C GLY A 538 -18.15 -3.39 -0.19
N ALA A 539 -18.92 -2.46 -0.71
CA ALA A 539 -18.41 -1.17 -1.18
C ALA A 539 -17.97 -0.21 -0.05
N THR A 540 -18.44 -0.41 1.16
CA THR A 540 -18.17 0.43 2.33
C THR A 540 -17.36 -0.30 3.40
N LYS A 541 -16.85 0.41 4.42
CA LYS A 541 -16.13 -0.23 5.54
C LYS A 541 -17.01 -1.21 6.32
N ILE A 542 -18.28 -0.87 6.54
CA ILE A 542 -19.26 -1.75 7.16
C ILE A 542 -19.57 -2.88 6.20
N GLY A 543 -19.82 -2.56 4.94
CA GLY A 543 -20.11 -3.51 3.89
C GLY A 543 -19.02 -4.58 3.70
N MET A 544 -17.74 -4.22 3.78
CA MET A 544 -16.64 -5.20 3.71
C MET A 544 -16.70 -6.23 4.84
N ARG A 545 -17.13 -5.84 6.05
CA ARG A 545 -17.32 -6.76 7.18
C ARG A 545 -18.51 -7.68 6.97
N LEU A 546 -19.62 -7.13 6.45
CA LEU A 546 -20.81 -7.90 6.09
C LEU A 546 -20.52 -8.88 4.96
N ARG A 547 -19.79 -8.45 3.93
CA ARG A 547 -19.32 -9.32 2.83
C ARG A 547 -18.50 -10.50 3.35
N ALA A 548 -17.58 -10.27 4.29
CA ALA A 548 -16.78 -11.34 4.88
C ALA A 548 -17.64 -12.39 5.59
N LEU A 549 -18.72 -11.97 6.26
CA LEU A 549 -19.69 -12.90 6.90
C LEU A 549 -20.56 -13.61 5.87
N LEU A 550 -21.06 -12.90 4.87
CA LEU A 550 -21.98 -13.40 3.86
C LEU A 550 -21.35 -14.46 2.94
N LEU A 551 -20.09 -14.29 2.57
CA LEU A 551 -19.41 -15.15 1.58
C LEU A 551 -18.55 -16.25 2.20
N ASP A 552 -18.33 -16.26 3.53
CA ASP A 552 -17.53 -17.29 4.20
C ASP A 552 -18.26 -18.64 4.21
N THR A 553 -17.61 -19.65 3.65
CA THR A 553 -18.11 -21.04 3.62
C THR A 553 -18.30 -21.65 5.01
N ALA A 554 -17.63 -21.12 6.04
CA ALA A 554 -17.86 -21.51 7.43
C ALA A 554 -19.29 -21.19 7.93
N HIS A 555 -20.02 -20.30 7.24
CA HIS A 555 -21.39 -19.92 7.55
C HIS A 555 -22.43 -20.56 6.60
N ALA A 556 -22.16 -21.73 6.07
CA ALA A 556 -23.05 -22.46 5.12
C ALA A 556 -24.46 -22.72 5.68
N GLY A 557 -24.66 -22.70 7.01
CA GLY A 557 -25.96 -22.86 7.66
C GLY A 557 -26.70 -21.55 8.00
N MET A 558 -26.32 -20.43 7.42
CA MET A 558 -26.96 -19.14 7.66
C MET A 558 -28.44 -19.16 7.23
N SER A 559 -29.34 -18.68 8.10
CA SER A 559 -30.76 -18.63 7.75
C SER A 559 -31.02 -17.61 6.62
N PRO A 560 -31.95 -17.91 5.67
CA PRO A 560 -32.26 -16.98 4.58
C PRO A 560 -32.67 -15.58 5.02
N HIS A 561 -33.35 -15.46 6.16
CA HIS A 561 -33.72 -14.15 6.73
C HIS A 561 -32.51 -13.37 7.23
N ALA A 562 -31.56 -14.01 7.93
CA ALA A 562 -30.34 -13.35 8.39
C ALA A 562 -29.48 -12.89 7.19
N GLU A 563 -29.42 -13.70 6.14
CA GLU A 563 -28.74 -13.35 4.90
C GLU A 563 -29.36 -12.12 4.24
N ALA A 564 -30.69 -12.12 4.05
CA ALA A 564 -31.42 -11.01 3.45
C ALA A 564 -31.24 -9.69 4.25
N LEU A 565 -31.28 -9.77 5.58
CA LEU A 565 -31.05 -8.60 6.46
C LEU A 565 -29.63 -8.05 6.34
N MET A 566 -28.62 -8.91 6.23
CA MET A 566 -27.23 -8.47 6.09
C MET A 566 -26.97 -7.82 4.71
N TYR A 567 -27.57 -8.36 3.63
CA TYR A 567 -27.52 -7.71 2.32
C TYR A 567 -28.23 -6.35 2.34
N ALA A 568 -29.38 -6.25 3.01
CA ALA A 568 -30.11 -4.99 3.15
C ALA A 568 -29.33 -3.96 3.97
N ALA A 569 -28.63 -4.38 5.03
CA ALA A 569 -27.78 -3.51 5.85
C ALA A 569 -26.55 -3.00 5.06
N ASP A 570 -25.89 -3.86 4.26
CA ASP A 570 -24.80 -3.46 3.35
C ASP A 570 -25.30 -2.40 2.37
N ARG A 571 -26.46 -2.64 1.78
CA ARG A 571 -27.08 -1.76 0.76
C ARG A 571 -27.49 -0.42 1.35
N ALA A 572 -28.09 -0.40 2.56
CA ALA A 572 -28.46 0.85 3.21
C ALA A 572 -27.27 1.78 3.42
N GLU A 573 -26.14 1.23 3.91
CA GLU A 573 -24.89 1.98 4.07
C GLU A 573 -24.31 2.41 2.73
N HIS A 574 -24.38 1.56 1.71
CA HIS A 574 -23.87 1.84 0.37
C HIS A 574 -24.65 2.96 -0.31
N VAL A 575 -25.98 2.92 -0.23
CA VAL A 575 -26.84 3.99 -0.80
C VAL A 575 -26.55 5.31 -0.12
N SER A 576 -26.55 5.35 1.22
CA SER A 576 -26.37 6.57 1.99
C SER A 576 -24.99 7.20 1.82
N SER A 577 -23.92 6.37 1.81
CA SER A 577 -22.54 6.88 1.84
C SER A 577 -21.86 6.99 0.49
N VAL A 578 -22.38 6.34 -0.56
CA VAL A 578 -21.74 6.29 -1.88
C VAL A 578 -22.70 6.72 -3.01
N ILE A 579 -23.86 6.05 -3.13
CA ILE A 579 -24.73 6.21 -4.31
C ILE A 579 -25.41 7.58 -4.30
N GLU A 580 -26.15 7.93 -3.24
CA GLU A 580 -26.87 9.21 -3.14
C GLU A 580 -25.96 10.43 -3.26
N PRO A 581 -24.79 10.49 -2.57
CA PRO A 581 -23.88 11.61 -2.73
C PRO A 581 -23.28 11.72 -4.13
N ALA A 582 -23.16 10.61 -4.86
CA ALA A 582 -22.70 10.61 -6.23
C ALA A 582 -23.75 11.12 -7.21
N LEU A 583 -24.98 10.62 -7.08
CA LEU A 583 -26.11 11.05 -7.90
C LEU A 583 -26.44 12.53 -7.68
N ALA A 584 -26.38 13.00 -6.43
CA ALA A 584 -26.65 14.41 -6.08
C ALA A 584 -25.67 15.40 -6.74
N ARG A 585 -24.45 14.99 -7.09
CA ARG A 585 -23.49 15.83 -7.82
C ARG A 585 -23.52 15.63 -9.34
N GLY A 586 -24.51 14.90 -9.87
CA GLY A 586 -24.66 14.66 -11.31
C GLY A 586 -23.74 13.54 -11.86
N ALA A 587 -23.15 12.70 -11.02
CA ALA A 587 -22.30 11.61 -11.44
C ALA A 587 -23.11 10.46 -12.06
N VAL A 588 -22.50 9.71 -12.99
CA VAL A 588 -23.00 8.42 -13.45
C VAL A 588 -22.51 7.34 -12.47
N VAL A 589 -23.44 6.71 -11.74
CA VAL A 589 -23.13 5.61 -10.81
C VAL A 589 -23.35 4.29 -11.50
N ILE A 590 -22.35 3.41 -11.50
CA ILE A 590 -22.43 2.06 -12.05
C ILE A 590 -22.11 1.06 -10.95
N THR A 591 -23.05 0.18 -10.64
CA THR A 591 -22.89 -0.85 -9.62
C THR A 591 -22.87 -2.27 -10.22
N ASP A 592 -21.97 -3.13 -9.71
CA ASP A 592 -22.02 -4.57 -9.91
C ASP A 592 -22.90 -5.16 -8.79
N ARG A 593 -24.12 -5.52 -9.11
CA ARG A 593 -25.24 -5.94 -8.26
C ARG A 593 -25.92 -4.80 -7.47
N TYR A 594 -27.24 -4.96 -7.26
CA TYR A 594 -28.08 -4.11 -6.44
C TYR A 594 -29.30 -4.87 -5.91
N ILE A 595 -30.47 -4.22 -5.81
CA ILE A 595 -31.72 -4.77 -5.25
C ILE A 595 -32.12 -6.09 -5.93
N ASP A 596 -32.02 -6.14 -7.25
CA ASP A 596 -32.50 -7.25 -8.07
C ASP A 596 -31.75 -8.56 -7.77
N SER A 597 -30.47 -8.47 -7.37
CA SER A 597 -29.74 -9.60 -6.82
C SER A 597 -30.40 -10.16 -5.55
N SER A 598 -30.86 -9.32 -4.62
CA SER A 598 -31.56 -9.82 -3.41
C SER A 598 -32.89 -10.46 -3.73
N LEU A 599 -33.67 -9.91 -4.67
CA LEU A 599 -34.94 -10.47 -5.11
C LEU A 599 -34.76 -11.83 -5.78
N ALA A 600 -33.70 -11.98 -6.58
CA ALA A 600 -33.39 -13.21 -7.28
C ALA A 600 -32.78 -14.28 -6.33
N TYR A 601 -31.80 -13.93 -5.50
CA TYR A 601 -31.06 -14.89 -4.64
C TYR A 601 -31.84 -15.24 -3.38
N GLN A 602 -32.19 -14.25 -2.55
CA GLN A 602 -32.88 -14.48 -1.29
C GLN A 602 -34.38 -14.73 -1.52
N GLY A 603 -35.02 -14.03 -2.46
CA GLY A 603 -36.42 -14.26 -2.83
C GLY A 603 -36.58 -15.61 -3.52
N THR A 604 -36.29 -15.67 -4.82
CA THR A 604 -36.58 -16.86 -5.64
C THR A 604 -35.63 -18.02 -5.35
N GLY A 605 -34.34 -17.75 -5.12
CA GLY A 605 -33.30 -18.75 -4.85
C GLY A 605 -33.50 -19.50 -3.55
N HIS A 606 -33.56 -18.79 -2.42
CA HIS A 606 -33.77 -19.35 -1.08
C HIS A 606 -35.24 -19.46 -0.66
N GLY A 607 -36.18 -19.05 -1.53
CA GLY A 607 -37.61 -19.25 -1.33
C GLY A 607 -38.26 -18.31 -0.30
N LEU A 608 -37.64 -17.16 0.00
CA LEU A 608 -38.31 -16.11 0.75
C LEU A 608 -39.41 -15.46 -0.09
N ARG A 609 -40.43 -14.92 0.56
CA ARG A 609 -41.49 -14.22 -0.17
C ARG A 609 -40.94 -12.95 -0.82
N THR A 610 -40.87 -12.95 -2.16
CA THR A 610 -40.31 -11.84 -2.94
C THR A 610 -40.86 -10.47 -2.54
N PRO A 611 -42.19 -10.28 -2.24
CA PRO A 611 -42.72 -8.99 -1.77
C PRO A 611 -42.16 -8.54 -0.42
N GLU A 612 -41.74 -9.46 0.45
CA GLU A 612 -41.14 -9.13 1.76
C GLU A 612 -39.71 -8.68 1.57
N VAL A 613 -38.94 -9.40 0.73
CA VAL A 613 -37.57 -8.99 0.34
C VAL A 613 -37.60 -7.65 -0.38
N ALA A 614 -38.57 -7.39 -1.25
CA ALA A 614 -38.73 -6.11 -1.94
C ALA A 614 -39.00 -4.96 -0.96
N ARG A 615 -39.92 -5.14 0.00
CA ARG A 615 -40.19 -4.13 1.06
C ARG A 615 -38.99 -3.86 1.94
N LEU A 616 -38.24 -4.89 2.34
CA LEU A 616 -37.01 -4.75 3.09
C LEU A 616 -35.98 -3.90 2.35
N ASN A 617 -35.76 -4.19 1.07
CA ASN A 617 -34.82 -3.45 0.24
C ASN A 617 -35.27 -2.03 -0.05
N SER A 618 -36.56 -1.81 -0.33
CA SER A 618 -37.12 -0.47 -0.51
C SER A 618 -36.94 0.39 0.75
N TRP A 619 -37.17 -0.18 1.93
CA TRP A 619 -36.92 0.51 3.19
C TRP A 619 -35.43 0.82 3.39
N ALA A 620 -34.55 -0.12 3.10
CA ALA A 620 -33.10 0.02 3.25
C ALA A 620 -32.50 1.07 2.32
N THR A 621 -33.09 1.27 1.13
CA THR A 621 -32.59 2.19 0.10
C THR A 621 -33.33 3.52 0.03
N GLY A 622 -34.35 3.75 0.89
CA GLY A 622 -35.24 4.89 0.76
C GLY A 622 -36.05 4.89 -0.55
N GLY A 623 -36.23 3.70 -1.17
CA GLY A 623 -36.93 3.56 -2.45
C GLY A 623 -36.06 3.81 -3.69
N ARG A 624 -34.74 4.02 -3.55
CA ARG A 624 -33.84 4.25 -4.68
C ARG A 624 -33.74 3.02 -5.56
N THR A 625 -34.10 3.16 -6.84
CA THR A 625 -33.97 2.15 -7.90
C THR A 625 -33.00 2.63 -8.98
N PRO A 626 -32.34 1.72 -9.73
CA PRO A 626 -31.56 2.09 -10.91
C PRO A 626 -32.45 2.66 -12.02
N ASP A 627 -31.93 3.64 -12.77
CA ASP A 627 -32.55 4.14 -13.98
C ASP A 627 -32.48 3.10 -15.12
N LEU A 628 -31.40 2.29 -15.10
CA LEU A 628 -31.20 1.18 -16.03
C LEU A 628 -30.62 -0.03 -15.27
N THR A 629 -31.19 -1.21 -15.44
CA THR A 629 -30.62 -2.49 -15.03
C THR A 629 -30.19 -3.29 -16.29
N VAL A 630 -28.89 -3.50 -16.44
CA VAL A 630 -28.31 -4.36 -17.48
C VAL A 630 -28.27 -5.79 -16.95
N LEU A 631 -29.16 -6.65 -17.43
CA LEU A 631 -29.22 -8.04 -17.08
C LEU A 631 -28.42 -8.87 -18.08
N LEU A 632 -27.29 -9.40 -17.63
CA LEU A 632 -26.47 -10.35 -18.40
C LEU A 632 -27.02 -11.76 -18.18
N ASP A 633 -27.74 -12.29 -19.18
CA ASP A 633 -28.36 -13.61 -19.12
C ASP A 633 -27.43 -14.70 -19.72
N MET A 634 -27.29 -15.79 -19.00
CA MET A 634 -26.51 -16.96 -19.43
C MET A 634 -26.99 -18.22 -18.68
N PRO A 635 -26.99 -19.41 -19.30
CA PRO A 635 -27.21 -20.65 -18.58
C PRO A 635 -26.22 -20.81 -17.42
N PRO A 636 -26.68 -21.13 -16.20
CA PRO A 636 -25.81 -21.21 -15.02
C PRO A 636 -24.63 -22.17 -15.19
N GLU A 637 -24.83 -23.25 -15.91
CA GLU A 637 -23.80 -24.29 -16.18
C GLU A 637 -22.61 -23.71 -16.95
N VAL A 638 -22.86 -22.77 -17.86
CA VAL A 638 -21.84 -22.10 -18.67
C VAL A 638 -21.11 -21.06 -17.80
N GLY A 639 -21.84 -20.26 -17.03
CA GLY A 639 -21.27 -19.23 -16.13
C GLY A 639 -20.40 -19.85 -15.05
N LEU A 640 -20.90 -20.89 -14.38
CA LEU A 640 -20.17 -21.61 -13.34
C LEU A 640 -18.90 -22.28 -13.89
N GLY A 641 -18.90 -22.75 -15.13
CA GLY A 641 -17.73 -23.33 -15.81
C GLY A 641 -16.60 -22.33 -16.13
N ARG A 642 -16.89 -21.04 -16.20
CA ARG A 642 -15.88 -19.98 -16.49
C ARG A 642 -15.02 -19.57 -15.29
N ARG A 643 -15.26 -20.12 -14.10
CA ARG A 643 -14.59 -19.71 -12.86
C ARG A 643 -13.22 -20.35 -12.71
N ALA A 644 -12.26 -19.54 -12.25
CA ALA A 644 -10.88 -19.97 -11.98
C ALA A 644 -10.55 -20.11 -10.47
N ARG A 645 -11.52 -19.84 -9.55
CA ARG A 645 -11.31 -19.80 -8.09
C ARG A 645 -12.17 -20.84 -7.36
N SER A 646 -11.80 -21.13 -6.09
CA SER A 646 -12.67 -21.86 -5.16
C SER A 646 -13.98 -21.11 -4.96
N ALA A 647 -15.10 -21.82 -5.01
CA ALA A 647 -16.43 -21.28 -4.84
C ALA A 647 -16.60 -20.61 -3.45
N ASP A 648 -17.23 -19.46 -3.38
CA ASP A 648 -17.75 -18.90 -2.14
C ASP A 648 -19.03 -19.63 -1.69
N ARG A 649 -19.61 -19.19 -0.57
CA ARG A 649 -20.79 -19.86 0.01
C ARG A 649 -21.99 -19.91 -0.95
N LEU A 650 -22.32 -18.82 -1.63
CA LEU A 650 -23.44 -18.77 -2.59
C LEU A 650 -23.11 -19.48 -3.89
N GLU A 651 -21.88 -19.39 -4.33
CA GLU A 651 -21.40 -20.09 -5.51
C GLU A 651 -21.36 -21.63 -5.32
N ALA A 652 -21.26 -22.09 -4.08
CA ALA A 652 -21.28 -23.52 -3.74
C ALA A 652 -22.68 -24.13 -3.68
N GLU A 653 -23.75 -23.32 -3.82
CA GLU A 653 -25.14 -23.80 -3.87
C GLU A 653 -25.38 -24.75 -5.06
N PRO A 654 -26.35 -25.67 -4.95
CA PRO A 654 -26.65 -26.64 -6.02
C PRO A 654 -27.07 -25.97 -7.33
N PRO A 655 -26.88 -26.64 -8.48
CA PRO A 655 -27.25 -26.07 -9.81
C PRO A 655 -28.73 -25.64 -9.91
N GLU A 656 -29.64 -26.33 -9.20
CA GLU A 656 -31.07 -26.01 -9.13
C GLU A 656 -31.30 -24.64 -8.49
N PHE A 657 -30.50 -24.24 -7.52
CA PHE A 657 -30.54 -22.91 -6.91
C PHE A 657 -30.22 -21.84 -7.96
N HIS A 658 -29.14 -22.01 -8.70
CA HIS A 658 -28.74 -21.06 -9.74
C HIS A 658 -29.73 -20.96 -10.90
N ARG A 659 -30.41 -22.07 -11.23
CA ARG A 659 -31.50 -22.04 -12.23
C ARG A 659 -32.70 -21.24 -11.71
N ARG A 660 -33.07 -21.38 -10.43
CA ARG A 660 -34.12 -20.55 -9.83
C ARG A 660 -33.74 -19.08 -9.79
N VAL A 661 -32.49 -18.76 -9.44
CA VAL A 661 -31.98 -17.37 -9.43
C VAL A 661 -32.08 -16.76 -10.84
N ARG A 662 -31.64 -17.47 -11.89
CA ARG A 662 -31.80 -17.01 -13.28
C ARG A 662 -33.26 -16.78 -13.65
N ALA A 663 -34.13 -17.70 -13.31
CA ALA A 663 -35.58 -17.55 -13.55
C ALA A 663 -36.15 -16.33 -12.80
N GLY A 664 -35.67 -16.08 -11.59
CA GLY A 664 -35.99 -14.89 -10.80
C GLY A 664 -35.63 -13.60 -11.51
N PHE A 665 -34.39 -13.45 -12.00
CA PHE A 665 -33.94 -12.28 -12.77
C PHE A 665 -34.79 -12.07 -14.02
N LEU A 666 -35.07 -13.12 -14.81
CA LEU A 666 -35.90 -13.02 -16.02
C LEU A 666 -37.35 -12.66 -15.69
N SER A 667 -37.87 -13.10 -14.54
CA SER A 667 -39.22 -12.71 -14.09
C SER A 667 -39.27 -11.22 -13.71
N LEU A 668 -38.27 -10.69 -13.01
CA LEU A 668 -38.16 -9.27 -12.67
C LEU A 668 -38.07 -8.40 -13.94
N ALA A 669 -37.23 -8.79 -14.88
CA ALA A 669 -37.06 -8.06 -16.12
C ALA A 669 -38.37 -8.04 -16.97
N ARG A 670 -39.15 -9.10 -16.95
CA ARG A 670 -40.48 -9.13 -17.63
C ARG A 670 -41.52 -8.29 -16.92
N ALA A 671 -41.42 -8.12 -15.60
CA ALA A 671 -42.34 -7.27 -14.83
C ALA A 671 -42.12 -5.78 -15.07
N GLU A 672 -40.87 -5.35 -15.36
CA GLU A 672 -40.50 -3.95 -15.56
C GLU A 672 -39.63 -3.76 -16.83
N PRO A 673 -40.15 -4.07 -18.03
CA PRO A 673 -39.32 -4.13 -19.26
C PRO A 673 -38.66 -2.80 -19.63
N SER A 674 -39.22 -1.66 -19.20
CA SER A 674 -38.65 -0.33 -19.47
C SER A 674 -37.38 -0.05 -18.66
N ARG A 675 -37.15 -0.74 -17.53
CA ARG A 675 -35.98 -0.57 -16.68
C ARG A 675 -34.84 -1.54 -17.00
N TYR A 676 -35.12 -2.59 -17.78
CA TYR A 676 -34.15 -3.65 -18.05
C TYR A 676 -33.67 -3.67 -19.49
N LEU A 677 -32.37 -3.82 -19.66
CA LEU A 677 -31.72 -4.24 -20.89
C LEU A 677 -31.22 -5.69 -20.69
N ILE A 678 -31.85 -6.65 -21.35
CA ILE A 678 -31.47 -8.06 -21.27
C ILE A 678 -30.52 -8.38 -22.42
N ILE A 679 -29.32 -8.89 -22.08
CA ILE A 679 -28.28 -9.21 -23.07
C ILE A 679 -27.84 -10.67 -22.89
N ASP A 680 -27.74 -11.41 -24.01
CA ASP A 680 -27.14 -12.73 -24.05
C ASP A 680 -25.64 -12.63 -23.77
N ALA A 681 -25.22 -13.07 -22.57
CA ALA A 681 -23.85 -13.03 -22.10
C ALA A 681 -22.97 -14.19 -22.62
N THR A 682 -23.49 -15.05 -23.52
CA THR A 682 -22.68 -16.05 -24.23
C THR A 682 -21.88 -15.43 -25.38
N ARG A 683 -22.29 -14.28 -25.87
CA ARG A 683 -21.69 -13.52 -26.98
C ARG A 683 -20.31 -12.95 -26.61
N PRO A 684 -19.50 -12.53 -27.61
CA PRO A 684 -18.22 -11.87 -27.39
C PRO A 684 -18.35 -10.61 -26.49
N VAL A 685 -17.34 -10.37 -25.66
CA VAL A 685 -17.34 -9.25 -24.70
C VAL A 685 -17.51 -7.89 -25.40
N GLU A 686 -16.89 -7.74 -26.56
CA GLU A 686 -16.90 -6.50 -27.35
C GLU A 686 -18.31 -6.18 -27.89
N GLU A 687 -19.04 -7.17 -28.34
CA GLU A 687 -20.42 -7.02 -28.83
C GLU A 687 -21.37 -6.63 -27.71
N ILE A 688 -21.27 -7.30 -26.55
CA ILE A 688 -22.04 -6.96 -25.35
C ILE A 688 -21.74 -5.54 -24.94
N THR A 689 -20.46 -5.14 -24.90
CA THR A 689 -20.03 -3.80 -24.52
C THR A 689 -20.63 -2.75 -25.48
N GLN A 690 -20.64 -3.03 -26.78
CA GLN A 690 -21.17 -2.10 -27.78
C GLN A 690 -22.69 -1.91 -27.64
N GLU A 691 -23.44 -3.00 -27.44
CA GLU A 691 -24.89 -2.94 -27.23
C GLU A 691 -25.26 -2.15 -25.98
N VAL A 692 -24.52 -2.34 -24.87
CA VAL A 692 -24.69 -1.57 -23.63
C VAL A 692 -24.41 -0.07 -23.88
N LYS A 693 -23.33 0.26 -24.61
CA LYS A 693 -23.00 1.65 -24.96
C LYS A 693 -24.08 2.33 -25.77
N ASP A 694 -24.61 1.62 -26.78
CA ASP A 694 -25.63 2.15 -27.67
C ASP A 694 -26.93 2.44 -26.90
N HIS A 695 -27.29 1.59 -25.95
CA HIS A 695 -28.46 1.80 -25.08
C HIS A 695 -28.25 2.96 -24.11
N ILE A 696 -27.10 3.04 -23.44
CA ILE A 696 -26.78 4.08 -22.45
C ILE A 696 -26.71 5.46 -23.09
N ARG A 697 -26.25 5.59 -24.34
CA ARG A 697 -26.16 6.88 -25.04
C ARG A 697 -27.49 7.68 -25.03
N GLY A 698 -28.62 6.96 -25.13
CA GLY A 698 -29.93 7.59 -25.08
C GLY A 698 -30.39 8.06 -23.70
N LEU A 699 -29.70 7.65 -22.65
CA LEU A 699 -30.01 7.95 -21.26
C LEU A 699 -29.05 8.95 -20.63
N LEU A 700 -27.91 9.22 -21.29
CA LEU A 700 -26.90 10.11 -20.74
C LEU A 700 -27.41 11.54 -20.64
N PRO A 701 -27.22 12.22 -19.49
CA PRO A 701 -27.42 13.65 -19.41
C PRO A 701 -26.39 14.37 -20.29
N ASP A 702 -26.68 15.59 -20.69
CA ASP A 702 -25.71 16.42 -21.41
C ASP A 702 -24.42 16.52 -20.59
N PRO A 703 -23.22 16.29 -21.19
CA PRO A 703 -21.98 16.38 -20.48
C PRO A 703 -21.81 17.79 -19.91
N VAL A 704 -21.56 17.90 -18.62
CA VAL A 704 -21.27 19.21 -17.99
C VAL A 704 -20.03 19.77 -18.68
N PRO A 705 -20.10 20.97 -19.32
CA PRO A 705 -18.96 21.53 -20.02
C PRO A 705 -17.78 21.66 -19.04
N HIS A 706 -16.65 21.07 -19.34
CA HIS A 706 -15.42 21.34 -18.60
C HIS A 706 -15.08 22.81 -18.83
N THR A 707 -15.15 23.65 -17.81
CA THR A 707 -14.81 25.07 -17.79
C THR A 707 -13.34 25.37 -18.05
N THR A 708 -12.70 24.64 -18.97
CA THR A 708 -11.28 24.80 -19.31
C THR A 708 -11.06 25.33 -20.73
N GLU A 709 -12.10 25.58 -21.54
CA GLU A 709 -11.96 26.14 -22.87
C GLU A 709 -12.61 27.54 -23.07
N ALA A 710 -13.15 28.16 -22.03
CA ALA A 710 -13.71 29.51 -22.11
C ALA A 710 -12.69 30.65 -21.88
N ALA A 711 -11.38 30.40 -22.13
CA ALA A 711 -10.34 31.42 -22.00
C ALA A 711 -9.52 31.66 -23.28
N THR A 712 -9.96 31.16 -24.44
CA THR A 712 -9.51 31.71 -25.71
C THR A 712 -10.58 32.65 -26.20
N GLY A 713 -10.48 33.93 -25.74
CA GLY A 713 -11.33 34.99 -26.18
C GLY A 713 -11.32 35.10 -27.69
N SER A 714 -12.48 35.00 -28.31
CA SER A 714 -12.73 35.51 -29.66
C SER A 714 -12.40 36.99 -29.65
N PHE A 715 -11.31 37.37 -30.32
CA PHE A 715 -11.08 38.75 -30.67
C PHE A 715 -12.27 39.23 -31.50
N PRO A 716 -12.86 40.42 -31.25
CA PRO A 716 -13.90 40.95 -32.10
C PRO A 716 -13.32 41.18 -33.49
N ALA A 717 -13.99 40.68 -34.49
CA ALA A 717 -13.67 40.94 -35.90
C ALA A 717 -13.71 42.46 -36.15
N ILE A 718 -12.59 43.01 -36.60
CA ILE A 718 -12.51 44.38 -37.09
C ILE A 718 -13.37 44.45 -38.33
N SER A 719 -14.52 45.10 -38.24
CA SER A 719 -15.36 45.42 -39.40
C SER A 719 -14.65 46.44 -40.25
N ASP A 720 -14.21 46.04 -41.43
CA ASP A 720 -13.85 46.96 -42.53
C ASP A 720 -15.09 47.71 -42.98
N SER A 721 -15.29 48.91 -42.44
CA SER A 721 -16.20 49.92 -42.99
C SER A 721 -15.41 51.18 -43.30
N ASN A 722 -14.74 51.20 -44.43
CA ASN A 722 -14.44 52.46 -45.13
C ASN A 722 -14.17 52.19 -46.61
N HIS A 723 -15.24 52.14 -47.38
CA HIS A 723 -15.20 52.55 -48.78
C HIS A 723 -16.50 53.36 -49.10
N ARG A 724 -16.27 54.65 -49.19
CA ARG A 724 -16.95 55.65 -50.00
C ARG A 724 -17.15 57.01 -49.27
N ARG A 725 -16.30 57.90 -49.38
CA ARG A 725 -16.26 59.13 -50.17
C ARG A 725 -15.01 59.94 -49.87
#